data_72cd7c1117cf7227245bca1424f3c3fc
#
_entry.id   72cd7c1117cf7227245bca1424f3c3fc
#
_cell.length_a   1.000
_cell.length_b   1.000
_cell.length_c   1.000
_cell.angle_alpha   90.00
_cell.angle_beta   90.00
_cell.angle_gamma   90.00
#
_symmetry.space_group_name_H-M   'P 1'
#
loop_
_entity.id
_entity.type
_entity.pdbx_description
1 polymer ?
#
loop_
_entity_poly.entity_id
_entity_poly.type
_entity_poly.pdbx_seq_one_letter_code
_entity_poly.pdbx_strand_id
1 'polypeptide(L)'
;LNAHENITLADALTTLAETSAGHPFPDDAIDRVGGWGRITQDAASLAGKPALPLLAQLAARDAGDTPHEHAVAALTAVAESVMATREPTLMRESLDALTAAKGAIRATGRLLATTLPSVVESILNDAQRDKASDLVAADALEVLTKVVASGYGSHFGLLALLDRFDAPMNLPIARAAIRSVSVAADIWPEADVLAVRIRGLAALDPTESSNSELAGAVEPDAVWALAMMSISRALRANTIIDMAPHLDEADRYLDVAATNHGRADAAVMRQVLSALQQLVAAIVAETPLRALHSAALSPSTIEEVRTRIRQFTTDTAGLDHWYGDRTRAVLAAWAGVIDDLDRLRAEFTKDAFYQAEVIVSDLLNVYLHSRSFEVHYSDLDVGGVQKLIHPVIESGFASKAGHLSNLEQHADNLEGRVAVEPDEGLEEQLKAARKVIDAARRAARGGELPGKAPGGASAPPLPAPISQLVVAGSPDEALLRQISPDTLAALAVGMEHIDAGRAHLNMVQREVYDGIREKFKECPDYRGEVIPVVDEVLRLVLNFVVSRTAGESGHYPYLFDPSAVESAIQEDLYNYLVAALGARAEYEVSHVGGGRVDLRLKFGDFAIHIEMKVDDTQVPMSDKSAYLKQAATYQGNDIRIGFLIALRHKAFPKGPPPHLTSLMQHTAFDIPSDPVPRHIVTVAVPGSRTKPSDSTVK
;
A
#
# COMPACT_ATOMS: atom_id res chain seq x y z
N LEU A 1 -29.07 -43.31 2.77
CA LEU A 1 -29.69 -42.37 1.82
C LEU A 1 -30.91 -41.73 2.51
N ASN A 2 -31.02 -40.37 2.50
CA ASN A 2 -32.17 -39.55 2.88
C ASN A 2 -32.26 -38.98 4.31
N ALA A 3 -31.15 -38.57 4.94
CA ALA A 3 -31.25 -37.68 6.12
C ALA A 3 -30.86 -36.19 5.80
N HIS A 4 -30.48 -35.88 4.56
CA HIS A 4 -30.02 -34.53 4.17
C HIS A 4 -31.08 -33.68 3.42
N GLU A 5 -32.27 -34.22 3.15
CA GLU A 5 -33.29 -33.54 2.32
C GLU A 5 -34.10 -32.43 3.01
N ASN A 6 -33.94 -32.21 4.34
CA ASN A 6 -34.77 -31.24 5.08
C ASN A 6 -33.97 -30.10 5.80
N ILE A 7 -32.65 -30.05 5.65
CA ILE A 7 -31.88 -28.97 6.28
C ILE A 7 -31.91 -27.73 5.38
N THR A 8 -32.40 -26.59 5.88
CA THR A 8 -32.38 -25.32 5.09
C THR A 8 -30.96 -24.86 4.88
N LEU A 9 -30.73 -23.99 3.86
CA LEU A 9 -29.42 -23.38 3.65
C LEU A 9 -28.99 -22.57 4.88
N ALA A 10 -29.92 -21.90 5.56
CA ALA A 10 -29.65 -21.18 6.80
C ALA A 10 -29.13 -22.09 7.92
N ASP A 11 -29.77 -23.26 8.12
CA ASP A 11 -29.35 -24.21 9.16
C ASP A 11 -27.98 -24.80 8.82
N ALA A 12 -27.70 -25.11 7.54
CA ALA A 12 -26.42 -25.62 7.08
C ALA A 12 -25.29 -24.59 7.34
N LEU A 13 -25.52 -23.33 7.05
CA LEU A 13 -24.57 -22.23 7.32
C LEU A 13 -24.34 -22.03 8.83
N THR A 14 -25.40 -22.06 9.62
CA THR A 14 -25.32 -21.93 11.09
C THR A 14 -24.50 -23.09 11.67
N THR A 15 -24.79 -24.33 11.26
CA THR A 15 -24.02 -25.52 11.69
C THR A 15 -22.56 -25.43 11.27
N LEU A 16 -22.29 -24.94 10.05
CA LEU A 16 -20.92 -24.72 9.57
C LEU A 16 -20.19 -23.68 10.42
N ALA A 17 -20.81 -22.54 10.73
CA ALA A 17 -20.25 -21.49 11.57
C ALA A 17 -19.96 -21.98 12.99
N GLU A 18 -20.90 -22.72 13.61
CA GLU A 18 -20.73 -23.31 14.95
C GLU A 18 -19.59 -24.34 15.00
N THR A 19 -19.45 -25.18 13.97
CA THR A 19 -18.38 -26.18 13.89
C THR A 19 -17.02 -25.58 13.57
N SER A 20 -16.99 -24.39 12.95
CA SER A 20 -15.78 -23.66 12.63
C SER A 20 -15.38 -22.65 13.72
N ALA A 21 -16.13 -22.58 14.83
CA ALA A 21 -16.01 -21.54 15.87
C ALA A 21 -14.56 -21.08 16.14
N GLY A 22 -14.23 -19.87 15.71
CA GLY A 22 -12.90 -19.28 15.87
C GLY A 22 -11.82 -19.72 14.86
N HIS A 23 -12.19 -20.51 13.85
CA HIS A 23 -11.31 -20.95 12.77
C HIS A 23 -11.89 -20.53 11.40
N PRO A 24 -11.05 -20.36 10.37
CA PRO A 24 -11.53 -20.18 9.00
C PRO A 24 -12.44 -21.32 8.58
N PHE A 25 -13.40 -21.05 7.70
CA PHE A 25 -14.21 -22.09 7.11
C PHE A 25 -13.33 -23.14 6.42
N PRO A 26 -13.68 -24.44 6.51
CA PRO A 26 -12.92 -25.49 5.85
C PRO A 26 -12.99 -25.36 4.31
N ASP A 27 -12.01 -25.91 3.60
CA ASP A 27 -11.91 -25.81 2.13
C ASP A 27 -13.10 -26.46 1.39
N ASP A 28 -13.78 -27.43 2.02
CA ASP A 28 -14.97 -28.10 1.49
C ASP A 28 -16.30 -27.46 1.94
N ALA A 29 -16.25 -26.23 2.45
CA ALA A 29 -17.40 -25.55 3.05
C ALA A 29 -18.55 -25.33 2.05
N ILE A 30 -18.27 -25.01 0.80
CA ILE A 30 -19.27 -24.91 -0.27
C ILE A 30 -20.00 -26.23 -0.47
N ASP A 31 -19.29 -27.36 -0.49
CA ASP A 31 -19.89 -28.69 -0.64
C ASP A 31 -20.75 -29.08 0.57
N ARG A 32 -20.31 -28.71 1.78
CA ARG A 32 -21.06 -28.96 3.03
C ARG A 32 -22.39 -28.21 3.07
N VAL A 33 -22.49 -27.03 2.48
CA VAL A 33 -23.77 -26.30 2.38
C VAL A 33 -24.61 -26.75 1.19
N GLY A 34 -24.12 -27.68 0.37
CA GLY A 34 -24.85 -28.29 -0.76
C GLY A 34 -24.41 -27.79 -2.14
N GLY A 35 -23.27 -27.12 -2.23
CA GLY A 35 -22.65 -26.70 -3.48
C GLY A 35 -23.23 -25.40 -4.07
N TRP A 36 -22.55 -24.90 -5.11
CA TRP A 36 -22.91 -23.64 -5.77
C TRP A 36 -24.33 -23.60 -6.34
N GLY A 37 -24.81 -24.76 -6.85
CA GLY A 37 -26.18 -24.85 -7.40
C GLY A 37 -27.25 -24.60 -6.35
N ARG A 38 -27.07 -25.13 -5.12
CA ARG A 38 -27.98 -24.88 -4.01
C ARG A 38 -27.94 -23.44 -3.55
N ILE A 39 -26.74 -22.85 -3.46
CA ILE A 39 -26.58 -21.42 -3.13
C ILE A 39 -27.38 -20.57 -4.12
N THR A 40 -27.24 -20.83 -5.43
CA THR A 40 -27.98 -20.11 -6.46
C THR A 40 -29.49 -20.21 -6.28
N GLN A 41 -30.00 -21.39 -5.89
CA GLN A 41 -31.45 -21.61 -5.73
C GLN A 41 -32.03 -21.00 -4.44
N ASP A 42 -31.28 -21.09 -3.33
CA ASP A 42 -31.81 -20.82 -2.00
C ASP A 42 -31.38 -19.47 -1.44
N ALA A 43 -30.43 -18.75 -2.06
CA ALA A 43 -29.90 -17.48 -1.57
C ALA A 43 -31.02 -16.45 -1.28
N ALA A 44 -32.00 -16.35 -2.16
CA ALA A 44 -33.14 -15.45 -1.98
C ALA A 44 -33.90 -15.67 -0.68
N SER A 45 -33.91 -16.90 -0.17
CA SER A 45 -34.56 -17.24 1.11
C SER A 45 -33.86 -16.64 2.33
N LEU A 46 -32.61 -16.18 2.17
CA LEU A 46 -31.79 -15.60 3.23
C LEU A 46 -31.88 -14.08 3.32
N ALA A 47 -32.58 -13.42 2.41
CA ALA A 47 -32.76 -11.97 2.46
C ALA A 47 -33.33 -11.55 3.84
N GLY A 48 -32.62 -10.62 4.51
CA GLY A 48 -32.96 -10.16 5.86
C GLY A 48 -32.72 -11.16 6.98
N LYS A 49 -32.02 -12.26 6.74
CA LYS A 49 -31.69 -13.25 7.78
C LYS A 49 -30.21 -13.17 8.21
N PRO A 50 -29.89 -13.49 9.48
CA PRO A 50 -28.52 -13.45 10.00
C PRO A 50 -27.50 -14.38 9.28
N ALA A 51 -27.97 -15.39 8.56
CA ALA A 51 -27.12 -16.28 7.77
C ALA A 51 -26.64 -15.67 6.44
N LEU A 52 -27.22 -14.54 6.00
CA LEU A 52 -26.84 -13.92 4.73
C LEU A 52 -25.37 -13.42 4.70
N PRO A 53 -24.84 -12.72 5.71
CA PRO A 53 -23.43 -12.33 5.76
C PRO A 53 -22.48 -13.53 5.73
N LEU A 54 -22.82 -14.62 6.45
CA LEU A 54 -22.04 -15.85 6.43
C LEU A 54 -21.98 -16.46 5.03
N LEU A 55 -23.12 -16.46 4.33
CA LEU A 55 -23.16 -16.94 2.94
C LEU A 55 -22.32 -16.06 2.02
N ALA A 56 -22.41 -14.73 2.17
CA ALA A 56 -21.63 -13.78 1.37
C ALA A 56 -20.12 -13.98 1.59
N GLN A 57 -19.68 -14.12 2.84
CA GLN A 57 -18.27 -14.37 3.18
C GLN A 57 -17.78 -15.70 2.60
N LEU A 58 -18.55 -16.78 2.77
CA LEU A 58 -18.22 -18.09 2.26
C LEU A 58 -18.11 -18.09 0.72
N ALA A 59 -19.12 -17.57 0.03
CA ALA A 59 -19.17 -17.54 -1.42
C ALA A 59 -18.05 -16.63 -2.00
N ALA A 60 -17.78 -15.49 -1.38
CA ALA A 60 -16.73 -14.58 -1.81
C ALA A 60 -15.32 -15.20 -1.68
N ARG A 61 -15.05 -15.88 -0.55
CA ARG A 61 -13.78 -16.56 -0.30
C ARG A 61 -13.52 -17.69 -1.30
N ASP A 62 -14.51 -18.58 -1.49
CA ASP A 62 -14.34 -19.82 -2.24
C ASP A 62 -14.49 -19.64 -3.76
N ALA A 63 -14.94 -18.47 -4.21
CA ALA A 63 -15.03 -18.15 -5.64
C ALA A 63 -13.68 -18.02 -6.33
N GLY A 64 -12.61 -17.73 -5.57
CA GLY A 64 -11.28 -17.44 -6.09
C GLY A 64 -11.23 -16.16 -6.96
N ASP A 65 -10.07 -15.82 -7.49
CA ASP A 65 -9.88 -14.59 -8.29
C ASP A 65 -10.60 -14.63 -9.66
N THR A 66 -10.73 -15.83 -10.22
CA THR A 66 -11.42 -16.07 -11.52
C THR A 66 -12.57 -17.05 -11.32
N PRO A 67 -13.73 -16.58 -10.83
CA PRO A 67 -14.85 -17.47 -10.51
C PRO A 67 -15.38 -18.18 -11.77
N HIS A 68 -15.63 -19.47 -11.64
CA HIS A 68 -16.27 -20.27 -12.68
C HIS A 68 -17.78 -19.94 -12.75
N GLU A 69 -18.45 -20.36 -13.83
CA GLU A 69 -19.83 -19.97 -14.16
C GLU A 69 -20.83 -20.23 -13.00
N HIS A 70 -20.73 -21.36 -12.31
CA HIS A 70 -21.63 -21.66 -11.18
C HIS A 70 -21.35 -20.76 -9.97
N ALA A 71 -20.10 -20.41 -9.69
CA ALA A 71 -19.75 -19.46 -8.64
C ALA A 71 -20.26 -18.05 -8.98
N VAL A 72 -20.13 -17.61 -10.24
CA VAL A 72 -20.69 -16.33 -10.70
C VAL A 72 -22.20 -16.28 -10.50
N ALA A 73 -22.93 -17.33 -10.90
CA ALA A 73 -24.38 -17.42 -10.72
C ALA A 73 -24.77 -17.35 -9.22
N ALA A 74 -24.07 -18.07 -8.37
CA ALA A 74 -24.31 -18.07 -6.93
C ALA A 74 -24.01 -16.70 -6.30
N LEU A 75 -22.86 -16.08 -6.61
CA LEU A 75 -22.52 -14.75 -6.13
C LEU A 75 -23.53 -13.68 -6.59
N THR A 76 -24.04 -13.80 -7.82
CA THR A 76 -25.09 -12.91 -8.32
C THR A 76 -26.39 -13.08 -7.48
N ALA A 77 -26.81 -14.31 -7.24
CA ALA A 77 -27.99 -14.58 -6.40
C ALA A 77 -27.83 -14.10 -4.95
N VAL A 78 -26.63 -14.23 -4.40
CA VAL A 78 -26.28 -13.65 -3.08
C VAL A 78 -26.38 -12.12 -3.11
N ALA A 79 -25.79 -11.46 -4.11
CA ALA A 79 -25.85 -10.01 -4.23
C ALA A 79 -27.30 -9.50 -4.40
N GLU A 80 -28.14 -10.20 -5.17
CA GLU A 80 -29.60 -9.88 -5.29
C GLU A 80 -30.29 -10.00 -3.92
N SER A 81 -29.95 -11.02 -3.13
CA SER A 81 -30.51 -11.20 -1.78
C SER A 81 -30.07 -10.10 -0.83
N VAL A 82 -28.81 -9.64 -0.95
CA VAL A 82 -28.31 -8.48 -0.20
C VAL A 82 -29.06 -7.20 -0.59
N MET A 83 -29.29 -6.98 -1.88
CA MET A 83 -30.05 -5.81 -2.36
C MET A 83 -31.52 -5.84 -1.94
N ALA A 84 -32.10 -7.01 -1.66
CA ALA A 84 -33.44 -7.15 -1.09
C ALA A 84 -33.47 -6.93 0.43
N THR A 85 -32.33 -6.92 1.11
CA THR A 85 -32.21 -6.72 2.56
C THR A 85 -32.29 -5.24 2.92
N ARG A 86 -32.99 -4.91 4.02
CA ARG A 86 -33.12 -3.54 4.56
C ARG A 86 -32.59 -3.41 5.99
N GLU A 87 -32.08 -4.50 6.55
CA GLU A 87 -31.45 -4.50 7.87
C GLU A 87 -29.99 -4.04 7.70
N PRO A 88 -29.59 -2.90 8.33
CA PRO A 88 -28.31 -2.25 8.05
C PRO A 88 -27.08 -3.16 8.27
N THR A 89 -27.03 -3.84 9.42
CA THR A 89 -25.89 -4.67 9.78
C THR A 89 -25.70 -5.82 8.79
N LEU A 90 -26.78 -6.51 8.44
CA LEU A 90 -26.73 -7.64 7.49
C LEU A 90 -26.33 -7.18 6.10
N MET A 91 -26.87 -6.03 5.66
CA MET A 91 -26.50 -5.46 4.36
C MET A 91 -25.02 -5.07 4.32
N ARG A 92 -24.56 -4.35 5.33
CA ARG A 92 -23.18 -3.89 5.42
C ARG A 92 -22.18 -5.04 5.39
N GLU A 93 -22.32 -6.03 6.31
CA GLU A 93 -21.41 -7.17 6.39
C GLU A 93 -21.40 -7.99 5.09
N SER A 94 -22.57 -8.16 4.47
CA SER A 94 -22.67 -8.88 3.20
C SER A 94 -22.04 -8.12 2.04
N LEU A 95 -22.22 -6.79 1.95
CA LEU A 95 -21.61 -5.94 0.93
C LEU A 95 -20.08 -5.86 1.11
N ASP A 96 -19.61 -5.76 2.36
CA ASP A 96 -18.18 -5.77 2.66
C ASP A 96 -17.55 -7.09 2.19
N ALA A 97 -18.18 -8.23 2.46
CA ALA A 97 -17.72 -9.53 1.99
C ALA A 97 -17.65 -9.63 0.44
N LEU A 98 -18.71 -9.19 -0.24
CA LEU A 98 -18.78 -9.23 -1.71
C LEU A 98 -17.77 -8.30 -2.39
N THR A 99 -17.31 -7.26 -1.70
CA THR A 99 -16.36 -6.29 -2.24
C THR A 99 -14.93 -6.45 -1.69
N ALA A 100 -14.72 -7.36 -0.75
CA ALA A 100 -13.40 -7.68 -0.21
C ALA A 100 -12.61 -8.65 -1.09
N ALA A 101 -13.26 -9.49 -1.90
CA ALA A 101 -12.63 -10.48 -2.74
C ALA A 101 -12.69 -10.11 -4.23
N LYS A 102 -11.56 -10.21 -4.94
CA LYS A 102 -11.45 -9.85 -6.37
C LYS A 102 -12.45 -10.62 -7.24
N GLY A 103 -12.60 -11.92 -7.04
CA GLY A 103 -13.53 -12.72 -7.81
C GLY A 103 -14.99 -12.37 -7.52
N ALA A 104 -15.32 -12.07 -6.27
CA ALA A 104 -16.67 -11.69 -5.90
C ALA A 104 -17.07 -10.34 -6.51
N ILE A 105 -16.21 -9.31 -6.43
CA ILE A 105 -16.49 -8.01 -7.06
C ILE A 105 -16.50 -8.11 -8.60
N ARG A 106 -15.69 -8.99 -9.19
CA ARG A 106 -15.73 -9.27 -10.62
C ARG A 106 -17.09 -9.86 -11.06
N ALA A 107 -17.66 -10.75 -10.25
CA ALA A 107 -18.95 -11.37 -10.52
C ALA A 107 -20.12 -10.41 -10.26
N THR A 108 -20.07 -9.60 -9.21
CA THR A 108 -21.21 -8.81 -8.72
C THR A 108 -21.13 -7.32 -9.00
N GLY A 109 -19.93 -6.79 -9.32
CA GLY A 109 -19.67 -5.34 -9.41
C GLY A 109 -20.60 -4.60 -10.37
N ARG A 110 -20.93 -5.17 -11.53
CA ARG A 110 -21.89 -4.55 -12.48
C ARG A 110 -23.31 -4.49 -11.90
N LEU A 111 -23.76 -5.54 -11.23
CA LEU A 111 -25.06 -5.56 -10.57
C LEU A 111 -25.10 -4.52 -9.47
N LEU A 112 -24.10 -4.49 -8.59
CA LEU A 112 -24.00 -3.52 -7.51
C LEU A 112 -23.93 -2.08 -8.01
N ALA A 113 -23.10 -1.81 -9.04
CA ALA A 113 -23.01 -0.48 -9.65
C ALA A 113 -24.35 0.01 -10.26
N THR A 114 -25.22 -0.90 -10.68
CA THR A 114 -26.51 -0.57 -11.26
C THR A 114 -27.61 -0.39 -10.19
N THR A 115 -27.56 -1.20 -9.13
CA THR A 115 -28.65 -1.25 -8.13
C THR A 115 -28.42 -0.30 -6.95
N LEU A 116 -27.19 -0.13 -6.48
CA LEU A 116 -26.89 0.72 -5.32
C LEU A 116 -27.31 2.19 -5.49
N PRO A 117 -27.12 2.85 -6.64
CA PRO A 117 -27.62 4.21 -6.83
C PRO A 117 -29.12 4.33 -6.57
N SER A 118 -29.92 3.37 -7.06
CA SER A 118 -31.37 3.36 -6.85
C SER A 118 -31.76 3.14 -5.38
N VAL A 119 -30.98 2.35 -4.63
CA VAL A 119 -31.17 2.18 -3.19
C VAL A 119 -30.95 3.51 -2.47
N VAL A 120 -29.83 4.18 -2.74
CA VAL A 120 -29.48 5.47 -2.14
C VAL A 120 -30.57 6.50 -2.49
N GLU A 121 -30.91 6.64 -3.77
CA GLU A 121 -31.91 7.62 -4.21
C GLU A 121 -33.32 7.36 -3.65
N SER A 122 -33.74 6.10 -3.57
CA SER A 122 -35.05 5.75 -3.01
C SER A 122 -35.16 6.16 -1.54
N ILE A 123 -34.10 5.96 -0.77
CA ILE A 123 -34.06 6.33 0.64
C ILE A 123 -33.98 7.85 0.81
N LEU A 124 -33.15 8.53 0.03
CA LEU A 124 -33.02 10.00 0.08
C LEU A 124 -34.33 10.70 -0.27
N ASN A 125 -35.12 10.14 -1.17
CA ASN A 125 -36.40 10.70 -1.59
C ASN A 125 -37.56 10.32 -0.66
N ASP A 126 -37.36 9.43 0.31
CA ASP A 126 -38.37 9.05 1.29
C ASP A 126 -38.44 10.08 2.42
N ALA A 127 -39.54 10.82 2.49
CA ALA A 127 -39.79 11.81 3.56
C ALA A 127 -40.01 11.18 4.96
N GLN A 128 -40.27 9.88 5.04
CA GLN A 128 -40.49 9.13 6.27
C GLN A 128 -39.34 8.19 6.65
N ARG A 129 -38.18 8.37 6.01
CA ARG A 129 -36.98 7.54 6.29
C ARG A 129 -36.63 7.58 7.79
N ASP A 130 -36.26 6.41 8.29
CA ASP A 130 -35.81 6.21 9.66
C ASP A 130 -34.28 6.12 9.73
N LYS A 131 -33.72 6.02 10.95
CA LYS A 131 -32.28 5.87 11.17
C LYS A 131 -31.70 4.61 10.55
N ALA A 132 -32.45 3.52 10.46
CA ALA A 132 -32.00 2.30 9.84
C ALA A 132 -31.83 2.47 8.33
N SER A 133 -32.80 3.12 7.68
CA SER A 133 -32.73 3.49 6.26
C SER A 133 -31.53 4.41 5.97
N ASP A 134 -31.24 5.36 6.86
CA ASP A 134 -30.09 6.25 6.71
C ASP A 134 -28.75 5.48 6.76
N LEU A 135 -28.65 4.47 7.63
CA LEU A 135 -27.46 3.59 7.68
C LEU A 135 -27.33 2.77 6.39
N VAL A 136 -28.45 2.21 5.89
CA VAL A 136 -28.47 1.48 4.61
C VAL A 136 -28.00 2.38 3.46
N ALA A 137 -28.49 3.63 3.40
CA ALA A 137 -28.09 4.58 2.36
C ALA A 137 -26.61 4.95 2.47
N ALA A 138 -26.10 5.15 3.69
CA ALA A 138 -24.69 5.44 3.94
C ALA A 138 -23.78 4.30 3.50
N ASP A 139 -24.07 3.06 3.90
CA ASP A 139 -23.31 1.88 3.52
C ASP A 139 -23.40 1.61 2.01
N ALA A 140 -24.58 1.78 1.40
CA ALA A 140 -24.78 1.67 -0.03
C ALA A 140 -23.95 2.68 -0.82
N LEU A 141 -23.83 3.93 -0.34
CA LEU A 141 -23.02 4.98 -0.97
C LEU A 141 -21.52 4.69 -0.88
N GLU A 142 -21.02 4.27 0.28
CA GLU A 142 -19.61 3.89 0.45
C GLU A 142 -19.24 2.70 -0.43
N VAL A 143 -20.08 1.67 -0.48
CA VAL A 143 -19.85 0.49 -1.33
C VAL A 143 -19.96 0.84 -2.81
N LEU A 144 -20.91 1.68 -3.22
CA LEU A 144 -21.01 2.18 -4.58
C LEU A 144 -19.70 2.87 -5.00
N THR A 145 -19.16 3.71 -4.12
CA THR A 145 -17.89 4.39 -4.37
C THR A 145 -16.75 3.38 -4.57
N LYS A 146 -16.66 2.35 -3.73
CA LYS A 146 -15.69 1.26 -3.84
C LYS A 146 -15.85 0.49 -5.16
N VAL A 147 -17.07 0.14 -5.52
CA VAL A 147 -17.38 -0.61 -6.76
C VAL A 147 -17.03 0.20 -8.01
N VAL A 148 -17.36 1.50 -8.03
CA VAL A 148 -17.03 2.39 -9.16
C VAL A 148 -15.52 2.64 -9.23
N ALA A 149 -14.85 2.81 -8.09
CA ALA A 149 -13.40 2.91 -8.01
C ALA A 149 -12.69 1.65 -8.52
N SER A 150 -13.33 0.48 -8.37
CA SER A 150 -12.84 -0.80 -8.90
C SER A 150 -13.12 -1.00 -10.40
N GLY A 151 -13.61 0.02 -11.10
CA GLY A 151 -13.84 -0.01 -12.55
C GLY A 151 -15.22 -0.51 -12.99
N TYR A 152 -16.18 -0.68 -12.06
CA TYR A 152 -17.54 -1.09 -12.37
C TYR A 152 -18.50 0.10 -12.31
N GLY A 153 -19.21 0.38 -13.40
CA GLY A 153 -20.17 1.49 -13.47
C GLY A 153 -19.55 2.80 -13.95
N SER A 154 -20.31 3.89 -13.79
CA SER A 154 -19.93 5.21 -14.29
C SER A 154 -19.46 6.11 -13.15
N HIS A 155 -18.20 6.56 -13.20
CA HIS A 155 -17.71 7.55 -12.23
C HIS A 155 -18.48 8.89 -12.36
N PHE A 156 -18.86 9.34 -13.56
CA PHE A 156 -19.69 10.52 -13.72
C PHE A 156 -21.07 10.36 -13.06
N GLY A 157 -21.64 9.14 -13.09
CA GLY A 157 -22.90 8.84 -12.38
C GLY A 157 -22.73 8.95 -10.86
N LEU A 158 -21.61 8.44 -10.33
CA LEU A 158 -21.26 8.59 -8.91
C LEU A 158 -21.05 10.07 -8.54
N LEU A 159 -20.28 10.83 -9.33
CA LEU A 159 -20.05 12.25 -9.06
C LEU A 159 -21.34 13.06 -9.10
N ALA A 160 -22.24 12.78 -10.05
CA ALA A 160 -23.55 13.42 -10.13
C ALA A 160 -24.44 13.08 -8.91
N LEU A 161 -24.34 11.84 -8.39
CA LEU A 161 -25.02 11.46 -7.16
C LEU A 161 -24.42 12.22 -5.97
N LEU A 162 -23.10 12.26 -5.83
CA LEU A 162 -22.39 12.96 -4.76
C LEU A 162 -22.65 14.48 -4.78
N ASP A 163 -22.85 15.08 -5.94
CA ASP A 163 -23.17 16.51 -6.08
C ASP A 163 -24.54 16.89 -5.50
N ARG A 164 -25.43 15.92 -5.30
CA ARG A 164 -26.76 16.13 -4.69
C ARG A 164 -26.75 16.19 -3.16
N PHE A 165 -25.61 15.87 -2.53
CA PHE A 165 -25.48 15.87 -1.07
C PHE A 165 -25.20 17.30 -0.57
N ASP A 166 -26.27 17.99 -0.17
CA ASP A 166 -26.24 19.27 0.50
C ASP A 166 -27.02 19.21 1.85
N ALA A 167 -26.90 20.23 2.66
CA ALA A 167 -27.65 20.26 3.93
C ALA A 167 -29.16 20.46 3.68
N PRO A 168 -30.07 19.90 4.53
CA PRO A 168 -29.79 19.15 5.75
C PRO A 168 -29.81 17.63 5.54
N MET A 169 -28.85 16.94 6.12
CA MET A 169 -28.72 15.48 6.09
C MET A 169 -28.58 14.89 7.48
N ASN A 170 -28.82 13.59 7.61
CA ASN A 170 -28.50 12.86 8.83
C ASN A 170 -27.03 12.47 8.87
N LEU A 171 -26.49 12.34 10.09
CA LEU A 171 -25.08 12.11 10.34
C LEU A 171 -24.46 10.93 9.58
N PRO A 172 -25.07 9.73 9.52
CA PRO A 172 -24.47 8.60 8.75
C PRO A 172 -24.28 8.92 7.27
N ILE A 173 -25.30 9.49 6.64
CA ILE A 173 -25.26 9.84 5.21
C ILE A 173 -24.23 10.95 4.95
N ALA A 174 -24.21 11.99 5.80
CA ALA A 174 -23.25 13.09 5.65
C ALA A 174 -21.80 12.60 5.76
N ARG A 175 -21.49 11.71 6.71
CA ARG A 175 -20.18 11.08 6.83
C ARG A 175 -19.81 10.21 5.62
N ALA A 176 -20.76 9.41 5.14
CA ALA A 176 -20.55 8.58 3.95
C ALA A 176 -20.30 9.45 2.70
N ALA A 177 -21.05 10.55 2.53
CA ALA A 177 -20.85 11.50 1.45
C ALA A 177 -19.44 12.14 1.50
N ILE A 178 -19.03 12.63 2.67
CA ILE A 178 -17.69 13.22 2.88
C ILE A 178 -16.59 12.23 2.51
N ARG A 179 -16.68 10.98 3.00
CA ARG A 179 -15.69 9.94 2.68
C ARG A 179 -15.69 9.58 1.20
N SER A 180 -16.87 9.43 0.61
CA SER A 180 -17.01 9.10 -0.80
C SER A 180 -16.45 10.18 -1.72
N VAL A 181 -16.69 11.46 -1.42
CA VAL A 181 -16.09 12.60 -2.16
C VAL A 181 -14.57 12.58 -2.01
N SER A 182 -14.07 12.37 -0.80
CA SER A 182 -12.62 12.33 -0.55
C SER A 182 -11.93 11.21 -1.34
N VAL A 183 -12.54 10.02 -1.36
CA VAL A 183 -12.05 8.88 -2.15
C VAL A 183 -12.15 9.14 -3.65
N ALA A 184 -13.26 9.71 -4.10
CA ALA A 184 -13.44 10.06 -5.52
C ALA A 184 -12.37 11.06 -6.00
N ALA A 185 -12.02 12.07 -5.17
CA ALA A 185 -11.01 13.06 -5.50
C ALA A 185 -9.58 12.49 -5.56
N ASP A 186 -9.31 11.39 -4.86
CA ASP A 186 -8.02 10.70 -4.98
C ASP A 186 -7.82 10.03 -6.34
N ILE A 187 -8.93 9.61 -6.96
CA ILE A 187 -8.92 8.83 -8.22
C ILE A 187 -9.23 9.73 -9.42
N TRP A 188 -10.23 10.60 -9.29
CA TRP A 188 -10.74 11.42 -10.37
C TRP A 188 -10.58 12.91 -10.05
N PRO A 189 -9.69 13.63 -10.74
CA PRO A 189 -9.49 15.06 -10.52
C PRO A 189 -10.77 15.90 -10.64
N GLU A 190 -11.73 15.45 -11.46
CA GLU A 190 -13.03 16.11 -11.64
C GLU A 190 -13.85 16.15 -10.34
N ALA A 191 -13.60 15.25 -9.40
CA ALA A 191 -14.26 15.22 -8.11
C ALA A 191 -13.83 16.38 -7.18
N ASP A 192 -12.74 17.08 -7.48
CA ASP A 192 -12.25 18.22 -6.68
C ASP A 192 -13.30 19.34 -6.53
N VAL A 193 -14.18 19.51 -7.50
CA VAL A 193 -15.27 20.51 -7.44
C VAL A 193 -16.25 20.21 -6.31
N LEU A 194 -16.35 18.94 -5.87
CA LEU A 194 -17.23 18.51 -4.79
C LEU A 194 -16.74 18.91 -3.38
N ALA A 195 -15.54 19.47 -3.26
CA ALA A 195 -15.07 20.03 -1.98
C ALA A 195 -16.05 21.09 -1.41
N VAL A 196 -16.79 21.79 -2.27
CA VAL A 196 -17.83 22.72 -1.84
C VAL A 196 -18.95 22.01 -1.05
N ARG A 197 -19.29 20.75 -1.42
CA ARG A 197 -20.28 19.96 -0.70
C ARG A 197 -19.82 19.58 0.70
N ILE A 198 -18.55 19.21 0.83
CA ILE A 198 -17.95 18.93 2.15
C ILE A 198 -17.97 20.18 3.02
N ARG A 199 -17.59 21.35 2.49
CA ARG A 199 -17.64 22.62 3.22
C ARG A 199 -19.07 22.98 3.66
N GLY A 200 -20.05 22.81 2.78
CA GLY A 200 -21.46 23.06 3.11
C GLY A 200 -21.99 22.13 4.21
N LEU A 201 -21.70 20.82 4.13
CA LEU A 201 -22.14 19.86 5.16
C LEU A 201 -21.57 20.17 6.55
N ALA A 202 -20.37 20.69 6.63
CA ALA A 202 -19.70 21.06 7.88
C ALA A 202 -19.87 22.56 8.24
N ALA A 203 -20.62 23.34 7.45
CA ALA A 203 -20.81 24.79 7.62
C ALA A 203 -19.49 25.56 7.79
N LEU A 204 -18.47 25.19 6.99
CA LEU A 204 -17.15 25.80 7.05
C LEU A 204 -17.05 27.13 6.29
N ASP A 205 -18.07 27.51 5.50
CA ASP A 205 -18.10 28.78 4.81
C ASP A 205 -18.55 29.92 5.76
N PRO A 206 -17.80 31.02 5.83
CA PRO A 206 -18.07 32.11 6.79
C PRO A 206 -19.45 32.77 6.64
N THR A 207 -20.11 32.57 5.51
CA THR A 207 -21.43 33.13 5.20
C THR A 207 -22.58 32.27 5.71
N GLU A 208 -22.31 31.01 6.10
CA GLU A 208 -23.31 30.08 6.60
C GLU A 208 -23.20 29.99 8.11
N SER A 209 -23.93 30.82 8.82
CA SER A 209 -24.08 30.72 10.27
C SER A 209 -25.04 29.57 10.64
N SER A 210 -24.67 28.34 10.39
CA SER A 210 -25.41 27.19 10.88
C SER A 210 -24.76 26.64 12.14
N ASN A 211 -25.26 27.00 13.29
CA ASN A 211 -25.04 26.31 14.57
C ASN A 211 -25.80 24.96 14.59
N SER A 212 -25.71 24.18 13.51
CA SER A 212 -26.39 22.89 13.49
C SER A 212 -25.50 21.86 14.22
N GLU A 213 -26.12 21.07 15.10
CA GLU A 213 -25.48 19.95 15.79
C GLU A 213 -24.82 18.99 14.77
N LEU A 214 -25.44 18.83 13.61
CA LEU A 214 -24.91 18.02 12.52
C LEU A 214 -23.59 18.57 12.00
N ALA A 215 -23.49 19.88 11.71
CA ALA A 215 -22.28 20.49 11.19
C ALA A 215 -21.10 20.26 12.13
N GLY A 216 -21.28 20.50 13.44
CA GLY A 216 -20.24 20.21 14.44
C GLY A 216 -19.89 18.72 14.54
N ALA A 217 -20.85 17.81 14.31
CA ALA A 217 -20.61 16.38 14.37
C ALA A 217 -19.83 15.82 13.16
N VAL A 218 -19.90 16.48 12.00
CA VAL A 218 -19.17 16.09 10.78
C VAL A 218 -17.90 16.89 10.53
N GLU A 219 -17.71 18.00 11.21
CA GLU A 219 -16.56 18.89 11.03
C GLU A 219 -15.20 18.15 11.13
N PRO A 220 -14.97 17.25 12.10
CA PRO A 220 -13.70 16.51 12.17
C PRO A 220 -13.40 15.66 10.93
N ASP A 221 -14.43 15.03 10.36
CA ASP A 221 -14.29 14.23 9.14
C ASP A 221 -14.15 15.14 7.90
N ALA A 222 -14.85 16.26 7.88
CA ALA A 222 -14.82 17.23 6.78
C ALA A 222 -13.46 17.91 6.64
N VAL A 223 -12.91 18.45 7.73
CA VAL A 223 -11.58 19.11 7.69
C VAL A 223 -10.47 18.13 7.35
N TRP A 224 -10.55 16.90 7.83
CA TRP A 224 -9.63 15.84 7.42
C TRP A 224 -9.75 15.53 5.92
N ALA A 225 -10.95 15.33 5.40
CA ALA A 225 -11.18 15.04 3.99
C ALA A 225 -10.68 16.19 3.08
N LEU A 226 -10.96 17.44 3.47
CA LEU A 226 -10.49 18.61 2.74
C LEU A 226 -8.96 18.74 2.77
N ALA A 227 -8.33 18.43 3.90
CA ALA A 227 -6.88 18.37 3.99
C ALA A 227 -6.29 17.33 3.03
N MET A 228 -6.85 16.11 3.01
CA MET A 228 -6.40 15.05 2.10
C MET A 228 -6.61 15.43 0.63
N MET A 229 -7.74 16.03 0.28
CA MET A 229 -7.98 16.53 -1.07
C MET A 229 -6.98 17.62 -1.46
N SER A 230 -6.63 18.52 -0.54
CA SER A 230 -5.65 19.57 -0.79
C SER A 230 -4.23 19.01 -0.94
N ILE A 231 -3.85 17.99 -0.14
CA ILE A 231 -2.58 17.25 -0.33
C ILE A 231 -2.57 16.54 -1.69
N SER A 232 -3.65 15.86 -2.07
CA SER A 232 -3.74 15.20 -3.37
C SER A 232 -3.59 16.20 -4.53
N ARG A 233 -4.19 17.40 -4.43
CA ARG A 233 -4.00 18.47 -5.42
C ARG A 233 -2.56 18.98 -5.44
N ALA A 234 -1.95 19.19 -4.28
CA ALA A 234 -0.55 19.58 -4.19
C ALA A 234 0.37 18.55 -4.85
N LEU A 235 0.17 17.27 -4.57
CA LEU A 235 0.97 16.19 -5.16
C LEU A 235 0.76 16.05 -6.67
N ARG A 236 -0.42 16.42 -7.21
CA ARG A 236 -0.71 16.46 -8.65
C ARG A 236 -0.23 17.74 -9.35
N ALA A 237 0.11 18.78 -8.60
CA ALA A 237 0.56 20.05 -9.16
C ALA A 237 1.84 19.85 -10.00
N ASN A 238 1.92 20.55 -11.12
CA ASN A 238 3.06 20.46 -12.02
C ASN A 238 4.15 21.50 -11.74
N THR A 239 3.81 22.54 -10.97
CA THR A 239 4.72 23.65 -10.65
C THR A 239 4.60 24.04 -9.18
N ILE A 240 5.61 24.73 -8.67
CA ILE A 240 5.60 25.29 -7.31
C ILE A 240 4.48 26.32 -7.14
N ILE A 241 4.19 27.09 -8.18
CA ILE A 241 3.13 28.12 -8.15
C ILE A 241 1.77 27.45 -7.92
N ASP A 242 1.52 26.34 -8.57
CA ASP A 242 0.27 25.60 -8.43
C ASP A 242 0.24 24.78 -7.12
N MET A 243 1.38 24.30 -6.65
CA MET A 243 1.51 23.44 -5.47
C MET A 243 1.34 24.20 -4.15
N ALA A 244 2.01 25.36 -4.02
CA ALA A 244 2.10 26.10 -2.77
C ALA A 244 0.72 26.43 -2.13
N PRO A 245 -0.28 26.95 -2.86
CA PRO A 245 -1.58 27.27 -2.27
C PRO A 245 -2.31 26.04 -1.74
N HIS A 246 -2.12 24.88 -2.34
CA HIS A 246 -2.72 23.63 -1.87
C HIS A 246 -2.03 23.09 -0.61
N LEU A 247 -0.72 23.27 -0.47
CA LEU A 247 0.00 22.93 0.77
C LEU A 247 -0.47 23.83 1.92
N ASP A 248 -0.63 25.13 1.68
CA ASP A 248 -1.12 26.07 2.67
C ASP A 248 -2.58 25.78 3.08
N GLU A 249 -3.41 25.38 2.12
CA GLU A 249 -4.79 24.97 2.39
C GLU A 249 -4.83 23.68 3.23
N ALA A 250 -4.00 22.70 2.88
CA ALA A 250 -3.88 21.45 3.63
C ALA A 250 -3.43 21.69 5.08
N ASP A 251 -2.40 22.51 5.28
CA ASP A 251 -1.90 22.85 6.62
C ASP A 251 -2.99 23.49 7.49
N ARG A 252 -3.77 24.43 6.93
CA ARG A 252 -4.88 25.05 7.67
C ARG A 252 -5.95 24.06 8.11
N TYR A 253 -6.36 23.12 7.24
CA TYR A 253 -7.33 22.09 7.62
C TYR A 253 -6.75 21.09 8.62
N LEU A 254 -5.51 20.70 8.47
CA LEU A 254 -4.82 19.82 9.43
C LEU A 254 -4.65 20.50 10.79
N ASP A 255 -4.39 21.81 10.81
CA ASP A 255 -4.32 22.57 12.06
C ASP A 255 -5.66 22.53 12.82
N VAL A 256 -6.75 22.80 12.13
CA VAL A 256 -8.10 22.69 12.71
C VAL A 256 -8.38 21.28 13.21
N ALA A 257 -8.05 20.26 12.41
CA ALA A 257 -8.23 18.87 12.81
C ALA A 257 -7.43 18.49 14.06
N ALA A 258 -6.17 18.93 14.13
CA ALA A 258 -5.29 18.64 15.25
C ALA A 258 -5.66 19.41 16.52
N THR A 259 -5.91 20.74 16.40
CA THR A 259 -6.09 21.63 17.56
C THR A 259 -7.50 21.64 18.09
N ASN A 260 -8.51 21.71 17.21
CA ASN A 260 -9.91 21.82 17.62
C ASN A 260 -10.54 20.45 17.89
N HIS A 261 -10.11 19.43 17.15
CA HIS A 261 -10.70 18.09 17.24
C HIS A 261 -9.76 17.05 17.86
N GLY A 262 -8.53 17.42 18.25
CA GLY A 262 -7.59 16.55 18.93
C GLY A 262 -7.14 15.33 18.08
N ARG A 263 -7.13 15.46 16.75
CA ARG A 263 -6.71 14.38 15.85
C ARG A 263 -5.19 14.28 15.83
N ALA A 264 -4.65 13.24 16.45
CA ALA A 264 -3.21 13.00 16.44
C ALA A 264 -2.67 12.67 15.05
N ASP A 265 -3.45 11.97 14.20
CA ASP A 265 -3.10 11.69 12.82
C ASP A 265 -2.93 12.98 11.99
N ALA A 266 -3.76 13.99 12.24
CA ALA A 266 -3.62 15.30 11.59
C ALA A 266 -2.34 16.03 12.04
N ALA A 267 -1.98 15.95 13.32
CA ALA A 267 -0.73 16.53 13.82
C ALA A 267 0.50 15.87 13.19
N VAL A 268 0.48 14.55 13.02
CA VAL A 268 1.55 13.81 12.32
C VAL A 268 1.62 14.24 10.87
N MET A 269 0.49 14.30 10.17
CA MET A 269 0.44 14.67 8.75
C MET A 269 0.97 16.10 8.53
N ARG A 270 0.69 17.04 9.45
CA ARG A 270 1.29 18.38 9.40
C ARG A 270 2.80 18.38 9.44
N GLN A 271 3.38 17.54 10.31
CA GLN A 271 4.85 17.43 10.38
C GLN A 271 5.44 16.86 9.09
N VAL A 272 4.78 15.87 8.51
CA VAL A 272 5.16 15.31 7.21
C VAL A 272 5.05 16.37 6.11
N LEU A 273 3.94 17.13 6.11
CA LEU A 273 3.72 18.21 5.12
C LEU A 273 4.81 19.29 5.19
N SER A 274 5.35 19.58 6.37
CA SER A 274 6.43 20.55 6.55
C SER A 274 7.70 20.16 5.77
N ALA A 275 7.96 18.89 5.58
CA ALA A 275 9.07 18.40 4.76
C ALA A 275 8.88 18.73 3.28
N LEU A 276 7.65 18.57 2.78
CA LEU A 276 7.32 18.95 1.40
C LEU A 276 7.43 20.47 1.19
N GLN A 277 7.01 21.26 2.17
CA GLN A 277 7.18 22.73 2.13
C GLN A 277 8.67 23.13 2.10
N GLN A 278 9.54 22.41 2.82
CA GLN A 278 10.98 22.64 2.75
C GLN A 278 11.58 22.26 1.41
N LEU A 279 11.09 21.19 0.79
CA LEU A 279 11.45 20.81 -0.58
C LEU A 279 11.11 21.94 -1.57
N VAL A 280 9.90 22.50 -1.46
CA VAL A 280 9.46 23.65 -2.26
C VAL A 280 10.40 24.85 -2.04
N ALA A 281 10.70 25.16 -0.79
CA ALA A 281 11.61 26.27 -0.44
C ALA A 281 13.03 26.08 -1.01
N ALA A 282 13.57 24.85 -0.96
CA ALA A 282 14.89 24.55 -1.51
C ALA A 282 14.94 24.73 -3.03
N ILE A 283 13.89 24.33 -3.75
CA ILE A 283 13.82 24.53 -5.20
C ILE A 283 13.71 26.02 -5.56
N VAL A 284 12.94 26.79 -4.80
CA VAL A 284 12.84 28.24 -4.98
C VAL A 284 14.20 28.93 -4.73
N ALA A 285 14.91 28.50 -3.70
CA ALA A 285 16.23 29.04 -3.35
C ALA A 285 17.38 28.49 -4.20
N GLU A 286 17.11 27.66 -5.21
CA GLU A 286 18.14 27.00 -6.05
C GLU A 286 19.13 26.12 -5.27
N THR A 287 18.76 25.71 -4.07
CA THR A 287 19.56 24.79 -3.26
C THR A 287 19.48 23.39 -3.87
N PRO A 288 20.61 22.65 -3.98
CA PRO A 288 20.55 21.25 -4.39
C PRO A 288 19.61 20.44 -3.49
N LEU A 289 18.71 19.64 -4.06
CA LEU A 289 17.71 18.91 -3.29
C LEU A 289 18.34 17.95 -2.28
N ARG A 290 19.50 17.39 -2.61
CA ARG A 290 20.32 16.55 -1.72
C ARG A 290 20.86 17.26 -0.47
N ALA A 291 20.86 18.58 -0.45
CA ALA A 291 21.37 19.40 0.66
C ALA A 291 20.22 19.95 1.55
N LEU A 292 19.03 19.36 1.44
CA LEU A 292 17.90 19.74 2.28
C LEU A 292 18.19 19.43 3.75
N HIS A 293 18.00 20.43 4.59
CA HIS A 293 18.00 20.29 6.05
C HIS A 293 16.58 20.53 6.56
N SER A 294 16.04 19.57 7.28
CA SER A 294 14.69 19.65 7.82
C SER A 294 14.68 19.56 9.33
N ALA A 295 13.69 20.19 9.95
CA ALA A 295 13.35 19.91 11.34
C ALA A 295 12.90 18.46 11.45
N ALA A 296 13.50 17.70 12.38
CA ALA A 296 13.11 16.31 12.64
C ALA A 296 11.64 16.21 13.04
N LEU A 297 10.97 15.16 12.58
CA LEU A 297 9.64 14.82 13.06
C LEU A 297 9.66 14.63 14.58
N SER A 298 8.64 15.15 15.28
CA SER A 298 8.59 15.05 16.72
C SER A 298 8.47 13.60 17.20
N PRO A 299 9.41 13.10 18.02
CA PRO A 299 9.31 11.76 18.59
C PRO A 299 8.03 11.51 19.39
N SER A 300 7.54 12.54 20.09
CA SER A 300 6.31 12.45 20.88
C SER A 300 5.07 12.24 20.03
N THR A 301 5.00 12.89 18.87
CA THR A 301 3.86 12.74 17.94
C THR A 301 3.84 11.36 17.33
N ILE A 302 4.99 10.82 16.93
CA ILE A 302 5.09 9.45 16.40
C ILE A 302 4.68 8.43 17.47
N GLU A 303 5.14 8.60 18.71
CA GLU A 303 4.78 7.68 19.79
C GLU A 303 3.30 7.77 20.19
N GLU A 304 2.68 8.94 20.03
CA GLU A 304 1.22 9.09 20.21
C GLU A 304 0.44 8.27 19.16
N VAL A 305 0.82 8.33 17.89
CA VAL A 305 0.21 7.52 16.84
C VAL A 305 0.42 6.03 17.11
N ARG A 306 1.63 5.61 17.45
CA ARG A 306 1.93 4.23 17.86
C ARG A 306 1.05 3.75 19.00
N THR A 307 0.87 4.60 20.02
CA THR A 307 0.04 4.27 21.19
C THR A 307 -1.41 4.09 20.77
N ARG A 308 -1.94 4.94 19.91
CA ARG A 308 -3.30 4.82 19.37
C ARG A 308 -3.50 3.55 18.54
N ILE A 309 -2.53 3.21 17.70
CA ILE A 309 -2.59 1.97 16.91
C ILE A 309 -2.55 0.75 17.82
N ARG A 310 -1.65 0.72 18.82
CA ARG A 310 -1.59 -0.37 19.80
C ARG A 310 -2.90 -0.50 20.57
N GLN A 311 -3.47 0.61 21.02
CA GLN A 311 -4.75 0.62 21.72
C GLN A 311 -5.86 0.06 20.81
N PHE A 312 -5.96 0.53 19.56
CA PHE A 312 -6.93 0.02 18.60
C PHE A 312 -6.74 -1.48 18.34
N THR A 313 -5.49 -1.94 18.18
CA THR A 313 -5.18 -3.37 17.99
C THR A 313 -5.58 -4.19 19.21
N THR A 314 -5.36 -3.66 20.43
CA THR A 314 -5.73 -4.32 21.68
C THR A 314 -7.25 -4.39 21.83
N ASP A 315 -7.95 -3.29 21.52
CA ASP A 315 -9.40 -3.19 21.63
C ASP A 315 -10.13 -4.07 20.61
N THR A 316 -9.49 -4.37 19.47
CA THR A 316 -10.03 -5.23 18.42
C THR A 316 -9.53 -6.67 18.49
N ALA A 317 -8.58 -6.99 19.37
CA ALA A 317 -8.03 -8.33 19.54
C ALA A 317 -9.15 -9.35 19.90
N GLY A 318 -9.24 -10.42 19.14
CA GLY A 318 -10.29 -11.43 19.27
C GLY A 318 -11.60 -11.13 18.56
N LEU A 319 -11.72 -9.95 17.94
CA LEU A 319 -12.88 -9.54 17.14
C LEU A 319 -12.60 -9.58 15.63
N ASP A 320 -11.43 -10.06 15.22
CA ASP A 320 -10.95 -10.03 13.83
C ASP A 320 -11.92 -10.70 12.85
N HIS A 321 -12.59 -11.78 13.28
CA HIS A 321 -13.59 -12.47 12.49
C HIS A 321 -14.93 -11.70 12.39
N TRP A 322 -15.17 -10.70 13.26
CA TRP A 322 -16.34 -9.84 13.23
C TRP A 322 -16.13 -8.58 12.41
N TYR A 323 -14.90 -8.04 12.40
CA TYR A 323 -14.57 -6.80 11.69
C TYR A 323 -14.04 -7.02 10.27
N GLY A 324 -13.71 -8.27 9.89
CA GLY A 324 -13.30 -8.63 8.54
C GLY A 324 -11.97 -8.03 8.09
N ASP A 325 -11.68 -8.17 6.80
CA ASP A 325 -10.43 -7.73 6.18
C ASP A 325 -10.24 -6.21 6.17
N ARG A 326 -11.34 -5.43 6.19
CA ARG A 326 -11.29 -3.96 6.22
C ARG A 326 -10.55 -3.43 7.45
N THR A 327 -10.82 -3.96 8.64
CA THR A 327 -10.13 -3.52 9.87
C THR A 327 -8.65 -3.90 9.84
N ARG A 328 -8.33 -5.09 9.32
CA ARG A 328 -6.94 -5.52 9.12
C ARG A 328 -6.19 -4.62 8.13
N ALA A 329 -6.83 -4.23 7.04
CA ALA A 329 -6.26 -3.31 6.06
C ALA A 329 -5.99 -1.93 6.65
N VAL A 330 -6.91 -1.39 7.46
CA VAL A 330 -6.71 -0.12 8.18
C VAL A 330 -5.53 -0.22 9.14
N LEU A 331 -5.44 -1.30 9.91
CA LEU A 331 -4.32 -1.52 10.83
C LEU A 331 -2.98 -1.66 10.10
N ALA A 332 -2.96 -2.42 9.00
CA ALA A 332 -1.78 -2.57 8.16
C ALA A 332 -1.34 -1.22 7.55
N ALA A 333 -2.30 -0.42 7.06
CA ALA A 333 -2.03 0.92 6.54
C ALA A 333 -1.41 1.83 7.61
N TRP A 334 -1.94 1.85 8.83
CA TRP A 334 -1.38 2.66 9.92
C TRP A 334 -0.02 2.13 10.41
N ALA A 335 0.21 0.82 10.40
CA ALA A 335 1.53 0.27 10.67
C ALA A 335 2.56 0.73 9.62
N GLY A 336 2.17 0.73 8.33
CA GLY A 336 2.97 1.30 7.25
C GLY A 336 3.31 2.78 7.47
N VAL A 337 2.34 3.60 7.88
CA VAL A 337 2.56 5.02 8.23
C VAL A 337 3.64 5.16 9.30
N ILE A 338 3.64 4.33 10.36
CA ILE A 338 4.66 4.41 11.41
C ILE A 338 6.04 4.07 10.87
N ASP A 339 6.15 3.00 10.08
CA ASP A 339 7.44 2.59 9.51
C ASP A 339 7.99 3.66 8.55
N ASP A 340 7.13 4.26 7.73
CA ASP A 340 7.50 5.33 6.82
C ASP A 340 7.87 6.62 7.57
N LEU A 341 7.16 6.97 8.64
CA LEU A 341 7.48 8.11 9.48
C LEU A 341 8.81 7.92 10.25
N ASP A 342 9.08 6.72 10.74
CA ASP A 342 10.37 6.43 11.39
C ASP A 342 11.52 6.52 10.39
N ARG A 343 11.31 6.04 9.18
CA ARG A 343 12.27 6.15 8.08
C ARG A 343 12.51 7.60 7.71
N LEU A 344 11.46 8.36 7.49
CA LEU A 344 11.51 9.79 7.16
C LEU A 344 12.23 10.58 8.26
N ARG A 345 11.91 10.30 9.53
CA ARG A 345 12.59 10.88 10.69
C ARG A 345 14.08 10.55 10.72
N ALA A 346 14.44 9.29 10.45
CA ALA A 346 15.84 8.88 10.41
C ALA A 346 16.62 9.61 9.31
N GLU A 347 16.00 9.86 8.16
CA GLU A 347 16.58 10.66 7.08
C GLU A 347 16.75 12.13 7.50
N PHE A 348 15.79 12.74 8.17
CA PHE A 348 15.88 14.13 8.63
C PHE A 348 16.88 14.37 9.75
N THR A 349 17.24 13.35 10.51
CA THR A 349 18.25 13.47 11.60
C THR A 349 19.68 13.29 11.14
N LYS A 350 19.92 12.94 9.88
CA LYS A 350 21.28 12.83 9.33
C LYS A 350 21.88 14.20 9.07
N ASP A 351 23.07 14.47 9.61
CA ASP A 351 23.83 15.69 9.39
C ASP A 351 24.35 15.85 7.94
N ALA A 352 24.20 14.83 7.13
CA ALA A 352 24.68 14.81 5.76
C ALA A 352 23.68 14.09 4.85
N PHE A 353 23.27 14.73 3.78
CA PHE A 353 22.63 14.17 2.60
C PHE A 353 21.46 13.19 2.89
N TYR A 354 20.26 13.70 2.97
CA TYR A 354 19.11 12.91 2.59
C TYR A 354 18.69 13.28 1.17
N GLN A 355 18.15 12.32 0.47
CA GLN A 355 17.75 12.51 -0.91
C GLN A 355 16.31 13.03 -0.94
N ALA A 356 16.05 14.10 -1.65
CA ALA A 356 14.70 14.67 -1.77
C ALA A 356 13.70 13.66 -2.35
N GLU A 357 14.15 12.77 -3.19
CA GLU A 357 13.42 11.64 -3.73
C GLU A 357 12.87 10.70 -2.63
N VAL A 358 13.69 10.38 -1.63
CA VAL A 358 13.28 9.58 -0.48
C VAL A 358 12.14 10.27 0.27
N ILE A 359 12.28 11.58 0.51
CA ILE A 359 11.25 12.39 1.16
C ILE A 359 9.95 12.35 0.37
N VAL A 360 10.02 12.55 -0.95
CA VAL A 360 8.83 12.54 -1.82
C VAL A 360 8.19 11.16 -1.82
N SER A 361 8.99 10.09 -1.92
CA SER A 361 8.50 8.70 -1.86
C SER A 361 7.86 8.39 -0.52
N ASP A 362 8.50 8.74 0.60
CA ASP A 362 7.97 8.49 1.93
C ASP A 362 6.73 9.34 2.23
N LEU A 363 6.68 10.59 1.76
CA LEU A 363 5.49 11.44 1.83
C LEU A 363 4.31 10.81 1.08
N LEU A 364 4.57 10.31 -0.12
CA LEU A 364 3.56 9.62 -0.91
C LEU A 364 3.08 8.35 -0.21
N ASN A 365 4.00 7.54 0.33
CA ASN A 365 3.67 6.34 1.08
C ASN A 365 2.84 6.66 2.32
N VAL A 366 3.24 7.67 3.11
CA VAL A 366 2.46 8.13 4.27
C VAL A 366 1.07 8.56 3.86
N TYR A 367 0.93 9.32 2.77
CA TYR A 367 -0.37 9.73 2.23
C TYR A 367 -1.21 8.51 1.83
N LEU A 368 -0.65 7.56 1.08
CA LEU A 368 -1.36 6.36 0.63
C LEU A 368 -1.82 5.49 1.81
N HIS A 369 -0.94 5.26 2.79
CA HIS A 369 -1.26 4.48 3.98
C HIS A 369 -2.24 5.18 4.92
N SER A 370 -2.35 6.52 4.88
CA SER A 370 -3.39 7.26 5.60
C SER A 370 -4.79 7.03 5.03
N ARG A 371 -4.90 6.47 3.83
CA ARG A 371 -6.15 6.14 3.16
C ARG A 371 -6.53 4.69 3.47
N SER A 372 -7.48 4.49 4.34
CA SER A 372 -7.95 3.17 4.79
C SER A 372 -8.98 2.52 3.85
N PHE A 373 -8.88 2.75 2.54
CA PHE A 373 -9.84 2.26 1.57
C PHE A 373 -9.17 1.35 0.54
N GLU A 374 -9.55 0.08 0.49
CA GLU A 374 -9.05 -0.89 -0.46
C GLU A 374 -9.92 -0.96 -1.71
N VAL A 375 -9.30 -1.03 -2.88
CA VAL A 375 -9.97 -1.13 -4.19
C VAL A 375 -9.39 -2.29 -4.98
N HIS A 376 -10.29 -3.09 -5.57
CA HIS A 376 -9.93 -4.14 -6.52
C HIS A 376 -10.13 -3.64 -7.95
N TYR A 377 -9.06 -3.48 -8.70
CA TYR A 377 -9.14 -3.06 -10.09
C TYR A 377 -9.49 -4.23 -11.02
N SER A 378 -10.50 -4.04 -11.91
CA SER A 378 -10.99 -5.10 -12.79
C SER A 378 -10.07 -5.43 -13.97
N ASP A 379 -9.36 -4.44 -14.52
CA ASP A 379 -8.67 -4.53 -15.80
C ASP A 379 -7.17 -4.21 -15.76
N LEU A 380 -6.67 -3.66 -14.66
CA LEU A 380 -5.24 -3.54 -14.44
C LEU A 380 -4.76 -4.84 -13.83
N ASP A 381 -4.57 -5.82 -14.68
CA ASP A 381 -4.06 -7.12 -14.33
C ASP A 381 -2.55 -7.04 -14.01
N VAL A 382 -2.25 -6.31 -12.99
CA VAL A 382 -1.00 -6.42 -12.27
C VAL A 382 -1.33 -7.24 -11.04
N GLY A 383 -1.66 -8.49 -11.29
CA GLY A 383 -1.66 -9.54 -10.32
C GLY A 383 -2.61 -9.45 -9.13
N GLY A 384 -3.91 -9.28 -9.36
CA GLY A 384 -4.92 -9.64 -8.35
C GLY A 384 -4.85 -8.99 -6.99
N VAL A 385 -4.20 -7.84 -6.87
CA VAL A 385 -3.84 -7.23 -5.61
C VAL A 385 -4.91 -6.24 -5.17
N GLN A 386 -5.32 -6.36 -3.92
CA GLN A 386 -5.95 -5.25 -3.22
C GLN A 386 -4.96 -4.09 -3.19
N LYS A 387 -5.30 -2.96 -3.81
CA LYS A 387 -4.49 -1.75 -3.73
C LYS A 387 -5.22 -0.73 -2.86
N LEU A 388 -4.47 -0.08 -1.99
CA LEU A 388 -4.91 1.19 -1.41
C LEU A 388 -5.24 2.15 -2.54
N ILE A 389 -6.18 3.07 -2.33
CA ILE A 389 -6.48 4.10 -3.32
C ILE A 389 -5.22 4.85 -3.65
N HIS A 390 -4.89 4.86 -4.92
CA HIS A 390 -3.72 5.52 -5.46
C HIS A 390 -4.16 6.80 -6.17
N PRO A 391 -3.86 7.98 -5.65
CA PRO A 391 -4.17 9.22 -6.33
C PRO A 391 -3.37 9.32 -7.64
N VAL A 392 -3.95 9.95 -8.65
CA VAL A 392 -3.30 10.17 -9.95
C VAL A 392 -2.31 11.33 -9.83
N ILE A 393 -1.12 11.06 -9.31
CA ILE A 393 -0.08 12.07 -9.05
C ILE A 393 1.23 11.82 -9.79
N GLU A 394 1.29 10.82 -10.70
CA GLU A 394 2.50 10.39 -11.39
C GLU A 394 3.20 11.51 -12.16
N SER A 395 2.44 12.48 -12.66
CA SER A 395 2.97 13.63 -13.42
C SER A 395 3.16 14.90 -12.58
N GLY A 396 2.86 14.86 -11.29
CA GLY A 396 2.92 16.01 -10.40
C GLY A 396 4.33 16.47 -10.06
N PHE A 397 4.43 17.66 -9.47
CA PHE A 397 5.70 18.25 -9.03
C PHE A 397 6.48 17.35 -8.05
N ALA A 398 5.80 16.67 -7.13
CA ALA A 398 6.43 15.79 -6.17
C ALA A 398 7.20 14.64 -6.86
N SER A 399 6.59 13.99 -7.86
CA SER A 399 7.24 12.97 -8.68
C SER A 399 8.40 13.54 -9.49
N LYS A 400 8.21 14.72 -10.09
CA LYS A 400 9.28 15.41 -10.84
C LYS A 400 10.45 15.79 -9.95
N ALA A 401 10.20 16.20 -8.71
CA ALA A 401 11.25 16.51 -7.74
C ALA A 401 12.07 15.27 -7.37
N GLY A 402 11.41 14.09 -7.23
CA GLY A 402 12.10 12.81 -7.06
C GLY A 402 13.01 12.48 -8.23
N HIS A 403 12.50 12.53 -9.45
CA HIS A 403 13.31 12.32 -10.65
C HIS A 403 14.45 13.33 -10.81
N LEU A 404 14.22 14.59 -10.44
CA LEU A 404 15.28 15.60 -10.45
C LEU A 404 16.39 15.28 -9.45
N SER A 405 16.03 14.85 -8.24
CA SER A 405 16.99 14.42 -7.21
C SER A 405 17.82 13.21 -7.68
N ASN A 406 17.18 12.23 -8.31
CA ASN A 406 17.88 11.08 -8.90
C ASN A 406 18.90 11.51 -9.95
N LEU A 407 18.51 12.45 -10.80
CA LEU A 407 19.38 12.96 -11.84
C LEU A 407 20.56 13.76 -11.25
N GLU A 408 20.32 14.58 -10.22
CA GLU A 408 21.38 15.32 -9.51
C GLU A 408 22.40 14.35 -8.89
N GLN A 409 21.94 13.30 -8.22
CA GLN A 409 22.84 12.30 -7.66
C GLN A 409 23.59 11.52 -8.73
N HIS A 410 22.93 11.18 -9.84
CA HIS A 410 23.62 10.54 -10.95
C HIS A 410 24.72 11.44 -11.55
N ALA A 411 24.45 12.74 -11.69
CA ALA A 411 25.44 13.71 -12.15
C ALA A 411 26.65 13.80 -11.23
N ASP A 412 26.45 13.75 -9.90
CA ASP A 412 27.56 13.72 -8.94
C ASP A 412 28.39 12.44 -9.03
N ASN A 413 27.72 11.30 -9.20
CA ASN A 413 28.40 10.03 -9.42
C ASN A 413 29.25 10.07 -10.71
N LEU A 414 28.72 10.68 -11.78
CA LEU A 414 29.48 10.89 -13.03
C LEU A 414 30.66 11.82 -12.80
N GLU A 415 30.48 12.93 -12.09
CA GLU A 415 31.57 13.87 -11.78
C GLU A 415 32.70 13.20 -10.98
N GLY A 416 32.34 12.39 -9.97
CA GLY A 416 33.31 11.61 -9.21
C GLY A 416 34.08 10.60 -10.09
N ARG A 417 33.40 9.96 -11.05
CA ARG A 417 34.03 9.02 -11.99
C ARG A 417 34.94 9.71 -12.98
N VAL A 418 34.52 10.82 -13.57
CA VAL A 418 35.33 11.63 -14.49
C VAL A 418 36.59 12.14 -13.80
N ALA A 419 36.50 12.49 -12.50
CA ALA A 419 37.67 12.93 -11.73
C ALA A 419 38.72 11.83 -11.50
N VAL A 420 38.26 10.57 -11.42
CA VAL A 420 39.16 9.40 -11.20
C VAL A 420 39.70 8.84 -12.53
N GLU A 421 38.84 8.74 -13.51
CA GLU A 421 39.12 8.15 -14.82
C GLU A 421 38.47 9.00 -15.93
N PRO A 422 39.18 10.02 -16.45
CA PRO A 422 38.62 10.88 -17.50
C PRO A 422 38.29 10.07 -18.75
N ASP A 423 37.02 10.12 -19.18
CA ASP A 423 36.51 9.46 -20.37
C ASP A 423 35.58 10.42 -21.11
N GLU A 424 35.72 10.57 -22.43
CA GLU A 424 34.97 11.51 -23.25
C GLU A 424 33.46 11.23 -23.20
N GLY A 425 33.07 9.96 -23.14
CA GLY A 425 31.65 9.55 -23.02
C GLY A 425 31.06 9.91 -21.65
N LEU A 426 31.81 9.79 -20.56
CA LEU A 426 31.37 10.20 -19.21
C LEU A 426 31.27 11.70 -19.11
N GLU A 427 32.20 12.47 -19.72
CA GLU A 427 32.12 13.94 -19.75
C GLU A 427 30.90 14.41 -20.55
N GLU A 428 30.57 13.75 -21.67
CA GLU A 428 29.37 14.07 -22.44
C GLU A 428 28.11 13.79 -21.66
N GLN A 429 28.02 12.64 -20.96
CA GLN A 429 26.90 12.31 -20.08
C GLN A 429 26.75 13.33 -18.96
N LEU A 430 27.82 13.73 -18.29
CA LEU A 430 27.81 14.74 -17.23
C LEU A 430 27.30 16.10 -17.74
N LYS A 431 27.78 16.52 -18.92
CA LYS A 431 27.32 17.76 -19.56
C LYS A 431 25.84 17.70 -19.94
N ALA A 432 25.37 16.56 -20.40
CA ALA A 432 23.98 16.32 -20.72
C ALA A 432 23.12 16.32 -19.43
N ALA A 433 23.54 15.65 -18.36
CA ALA A 433 22.85 15.63 -17.08
C ALA A 433 22.63 17.05 -16.52
N ARG A 434 23.68 17.88 -16.54
CA ARG A 434 23.59 19.29 -16.10
C ARG A 434 22.59 20.09 -16.93
N LYS A 435 22.51 19.88 -18.25
CA LYS A 435 21.50 20.53 -19.12
C LYS A 435 20.08 20.10 -18.77
N VAL A 436 19.86 18.81 -18.50
CA VAL A 436 18.53 18.29 -18.09
C VAL A 436 18.16 18.86 -16.73
N ILE A 437 19.07 18.92 -15.76
CA ILE A 437 18.85 19.52 -14.42
C ILE A 437 18.40 20.97 -14.55
N ASP A 438 19.10 21.78 -15.36
CA ASP A 438 18.76 23.20 -15.56
C ASP A 438 17.37 23.35 -16.20
N ALA A 439 17.04 22.53 -17.19
CA ALA A 439 15.72 22.51 -17.82
C ALA A 439 14.62 22.10 -16.83
N ALA A 440 14.85 21.03 -16.04
CA ALA A 440 13.92 20.56 -15.02
C ALA A 440 13.66 21.62 -13.93
N ARG A 441 14.69 22.30 -13.46
CA ARG A 441 14.55 23.38 -12.47
C ARG A 441 13.75 24.56 -13.01
N ARG A 442 13.95 24.96 -14.28
CA ARG A 442 13.13 26.00 -14.90
C ARG A 442 11.67 25.58 -15.00
N ALA A 443 11.41 24.34 -15.45
CA ALA A 443 10.05 23.78 -15.54
C ALA A 443 9.37 23.74 -14.16
N ALA A 444 10.08 23.31 -13.11
CA ALA A 444 9.56 23.22 -11.74
C ALA A 444 9.14 24.58 -11.16
N ARG A 445 9.76 25.68 -11.58
CA ARG A 445 9.44 27.02 -11.10
C ARG A 445 8.26 27.68 -11.82
N GLY A 446 7.65 27.01 -12.79
CA GLY A 446 6.59 27.60 -13.60
C GLY A 446 7.13 28.39 -14.79
N GLY A 447 8.18 27.88 -15.41
CA GLY A 447 8.72 28.44 -16.66
C GLY A 447 7.63 28.58 -17.74
N GLU A 448 7.81 29.56 -18.64
CA GLU A 448 6.82 29.99 -19.64
C GLU A 448 6.02 28.84 -20.25
N LEU A 449 4.70 28.99 -20.24
CA LEU A 449 3.78 28.10 -20.97
C LEU A 449 4.26 27.98 -22.42
N PRO A 450 4.27 26.79 -23.01
CA PRO A 450 4.80 26.56 -24.34
C PRO A 450 4.06 27.42 -25.38
N GLY A 451 4.78 28.30 -26.00
CA GLY A 451 4.36 28.79 -27.31
C GLY A 451 4.21 27.60 -28.23
N LYS A 452 3.13 27.56 -29.02
CA LYS A 452 2.83 26.50 -29.99
C LYS A 452 4.11 26.05 -30.70
N ALA A 453 4.58 24.85 -30.40
CA ALA A 453 5.76 24.30 -31.07
C ALA A 453 5.51 24.28 -32.58
N PRO A 454 6.45 24.72 -33.43
CA PRO A 454 6.33 24.54 -34.86
C PRO A 454 6.27 23.04 -35.12
N GLY A 455 5.19 22.59 -35.76
CA GLY A 455 5.00 21.19 -36.17
C GLY A 455 6.15 20.75 -37.08
N GLY A 456 7.14 20.11 -36.48
CA GLY A 456 8.31 19.55 -37.15
C GLY A 456 8.40 18.07 -36.85
N ALA A 457 8.70 17.30 -37.86
CA ALA A 457 8.78 15.86 -37.99
C ALA A 457 9.20 15.08 -36.74
N SER A 458 8.54 13.98 -36.54
CA SER A 458 8.82 12.77 -35.77
C SER A 458 10.27 12.61 -35.26
N ALA A 459 10.65 13.36 -34.25
CA ALA A 459 11.84 13.05 -33.47
C ALA A 459 11.47 11.95 -32.45
N PRO A 460 12.37 11.02 -32.12
CA PRO A 460 12.11 9.98 -31.12
C PRO A 460 11.68 10.61 -29.80
N PRO A 461 10.74 9.98 -29.05
CA PRO A 461 10.32 10.48 -27.76
C PRO A 461 11.50 10.48 -26.77
N LEU A 462 11.51 11.48 -25.86
CA LEU A 462 12.45 11.44 -24.72
C LEU A 462 12.18 10.20 -23.86
N PRO A 463 13.22 9.61 -23.25
CA PRO A 463 13.04 8.54 -22.26
C PRO A 463 12.07 8.95 -21.13
N ALA A 464 11.27 8.01 -20.64
CA ALA A 464 10.19 8.29 -19.69
C ALA A 464 10.61 9.12 -18.45
N PRO A 465 11.69 8.80 -17.71
CA PRO A 465 12.11 9.59 -16.56
C PRO A 465 12.48 11.03 -16.93
N ILE A 466 13.12 11.24 -18.10
CA ILE A 466 13.54 12.58 -18.55
C ILE A 466 12.37 13.39 -19.11
N SER A 467 11.44 12.72 -19.82
CA SER A 467 10.26 13.41 -20.37
C SER A 467 9.34 13.97 -19.30
N GLN A 468 9.33 13.35 -18.11
CA GLN A 468 8.55 13.82 -16.96
C GLN A 468 9.14 15.09 -16.32
N LEU A 469 10.42 15.36 -16.50
CA LEU A 469 11.09 16.52 -15.91
C LEU A 469 10.80 17.83 -16.63
N VAL A 470 10.33 17.81 -17.85
CA VAL A 470 10.09 19.00 -18.68
C VAL A 470 8.65 19.06 -19.17
N VAL A 471 8.22 20.24 -19.56
CA VAL A 471 6.87 20.45 -20.11
C VAL A 471 6.86 20.05 -21.57
N ALA A 472 5.93 19.17 -21.97
CA ALA A 472 5.78 18.73 -23.35
C ALA A 472 5.52 19.92 -24.29
N GLY A 473 6.24 19.98 -25.41
CA GLY A 473 6.18 21.10 -26.36
C GLY A 473 6.93 22.37 -25.93
N SER A 474 7.62 22.35 -24.80
CA SER A 474 8.41 23.51 -24.33
C SER A 474 9.70 23.69 -25.11
N PRO A 475 10.28 24.92 -25.11
CA PRO A 475 11.62 25.16 -25.63
C PRO A 475 12.69 24.27 -24.99
N ASP A 476 12.53 23.95 -23.70
CA ASP A 476 13.43 23.06 -22.96
C ASP A 476 13.38 21.64 -23.51
N GLU A 477 12.19 21.09 -23.80
CA GLU A 477 12.08 19.78 -24.48
C GLU A 477 12.79 19.78 -25.83
N ALA A 478 12.61 20.85 -26.63
CA ALA A 478 13.26 20.97 -27.92
C ALA A 478 14.79 21.04 -27.80
N LEU A 479 15.29 21.64 -26.73
CA LEU A 479 16.73 21.71 -26.41
C LEU A 479 17.28 20.36 -25.98
N LEU A 480 16.54 19.59 -25.17
CA LEU A 480 16.94 18.23 -24.76
C LEU A 480 16.94 17.24 -25.93
N ARG A 481 16.06 17.40 -26.90
CA ARG A 481 16.05 16.59 -28.14
C ARG A 481 17.28 16.76 -29.03
N GLN A 482 18.16 17.75 -28.76
CA GLN A 482 19.44 17.93 -29.41
C GLN A 482 20.55 17.07 -28.80
N ILE A 483 20.31 16.49 -27.62
CA ILE A 483 21.23 15.55 -26.99
C ILE A 483 21.09 14.18 -27.68
N SER A 484 22.19 13.46 -27.79
CA SER A 484 22.18 12.14 -28.43
C SER A 484 21.18 11.19 -27.74
N PRO A 485 20.38 10.40 -28.48
CA PRO A 485 19.46 9.44 -27.90
C PRO A 485 20.14 8.44 -26.96
N ASP A 486 21.36 8.03 -27.29
CA ASP A 486 22.14 7.07 -26.48
C ASP A 486 22.56 7.70 -25.15
N THR A 487 22.95 8.98 -25.16
CA THR A 487 23.28 9.72 -23.95
C THR A 487 22.05 9.91 -23.04
N LEU A 488 20.89 10.25 -23.62
CA LEU A 488 19.63 10.36 -22.87
C LEU A 488 19.20 9.01 -22.30
N ALA A 489 19.36 7.93 -23.05
CA ALA A 489 19.05 6.58 -22.55
C ALA A 489 19.98 6.19 -21.39
N ALA A 490 21.27 6.52 -21.48
CA ALA A 490 22.23 6.26 -20.40
C ALA A 490 21.88 7.06 -19.12
N LEU A 491 21.43 8.33 -19.26
CA LEU A 491 20.97 9.13 -18.12
C LEU A 491 19.70 8.53 -17.49
N ALA A 492 18.74 8.09 -18.29
CA ALA A 492 17.51 7.46 -17.80
C ALA A 492 17.83 6.17 -17.01
N VAL A 493 18.72 5.31 -17.54
CA VAL A 493 19.17 4.12 -16.83
C VAL A 493 19.91 4.48 -15.52
N GLY A 494 20.70 5.55 -15.53
CA GLY A 494 21.36 6.05 -14.32
C GLY A 494 20.36 6.50 -13.25
N MET A 495 19.31 7.22 -13.65
CA MET A 495 18.21 7.63 -12.76
C MET A 495 17.46 6.42 -12.19
N GLU A 496 17.06 5.48 -13.04
CA GLU A 496 16.40 4.24 -12.62
C GLU A 496 17.25 3.40 -11.66
N HIS A 497 18.57 3.39 -11.85
CA HIS A 497 19.49 2.70 -10.97
C HIS A 497 19.54 3.28 -9.57
N ILE A 498 19.35 4.60 -9.43
CA ILE A 498 19.26 5.28 -8.14
C ILE A 498 17.90 5.02 -7.51
N ASP A 499 16.84 5.05 -8.33
CA ASP A 499 15.46 4.85 -7.90
C ASP A 499 15.20 3.45 -7.33
N ALA A 500 15.85 2.42 -7.84
CA ALA A 500 15.62 1.00 -7.49
C ALA A 500 15.82 0.63 -6.00
N GLY A 501 15.41 1.49 -5.09
CA GLY A 501 15.38 1.25 -3.64
C GLY A 501 16.74 1.39 -2.93
N ARG A 502 17.80 1.81 -3.64
CA ARG A 502 19.13 2.02 -3.07
C ARG A 502 19.24 3.30 -2.25
N ALA A 503 18.37 4.25 -2.53
CA ALA A 503 18.36 5.54 -1.86
C ALA A 503 18.16 5.44 -0.34
N HIS A 504 17.43 4.40 0.11
CA HIS A 504 17.13 4.16 1.52
C HIS A 504 18.16 3.29 2.24
N LEU A 505 19.12 2.71 1.53
CA LEU A 505 20.09 1.80 2.09
C LEU A 505 21.38 2.53 2.48
N ASN A 506 21.84 2.34 3.72
CA ASN A 506 23.17 2.81 4.10
C ASN A 506 24.26 1.99 3.36
N MET A 507 25.52 2.41 3.49
CA MET A 507 26.64 1.78 2.77
C MET A 507 26.70 0.24 2.97
N VAL A 508 26.51 -0.23 4.18
CA VAL A 508 26.57 -1.67 4.51
C VAL A 508 25.35 -2.41 3.98
N GLN A 509 24.17 -1.83 4.14
CA GLN A 509 22.92 -2.38 3.60
C GLN A 509 22.99 -2.50 2.08
N ARG A 510 23.53 -1.50 1.41
CA ARG A 510 23.74 -1.48 -0.04
C ARG A 510 24.71 -2.56 -0.49
N GLU A 511 25.83 -2.75 0.23
CA GLU A 511 26.76 -3.83 -0.05
C GLU A 511 26.10 -5.21 -0.03
N VAL A 512 25.30 -5.49 1.00
CA VAL A 512 24.54 -6.74 1.12
C VAL A 512 23.49 -6.87 0.01
N TYR A 513 22.71 -5.82 -0.22
CA TYR A 513 21.67 -5.80 -1.24
C TYR A 513 22.24 -6.03 -2.64
N ASP A 514 23.26 -5.26 -3.03
CA ASP A 514 23.90 -5.38 -4.34
C ASP A 514 24.61 -6.73 -4.52
N GLY A 515 25.25 -7.24 -3.47
CA GLY A 515 25.89 -8.54 -3.50
C GLY A 515 24.92 -9.70 -3.75
N ILE A 516 23.74 -9.67 -3.12
CA ILE A 516 22.70 -10.68 -3.34
C ILE A 516 22.07 -10.52 -4.72
N ARG A 517 21.75 -9.29 -5.12
CA ARG A 517 21.15 -8.96 -6.40
C ARG A 517 22.03 -9.39 -7.58
N GLU A 518 23.34 -9.22 -7.46
CA GLU A 518 24.28 -9.69 -8.48
C GLU A 518 24.21 -11.20 -8.67
N LYS A 519 24.03 -11.95 -7.57
CA LYS A 519 23.84 -13.40 -7.61
C LYS A 519 22.51 -13.83 -8.22
N PHE A 520 21.46 -13.02 -8.08
CA PHE A 520 20.18 -13.31 -8.75
C PHE A 520 20.27 -13.26 -10.27
N LYS A 521 21.20 -12.50 -10.85
CA LYS A 521 21.42 -12.48 -12.31
C LYS A 521 21.83 -13.84 -12.88
N GLU A 522 22.33 -14.74 -12.05
CA GLU A 522 22.63 -16.12 -12.43
C GLU A 522 21.35 -16.97 -12.56
N CYS A 523 20.19 -16.50 -12.04
CA CYS A 523 18.91 -17.17 -12.11
C CYS A 523 18.17 -16.82 -13.41
N PRO A 524 17.76 -17.81 -14.23
CA PRO A 524 17.02 -17.54 -15.47
C PRO A 524 15.66 -16.87 -15.25
N ASP A 525 15.08 -17.02 -14.07
CA ASP A 525 13.77 -16.45 -13.72
C ASP A 525 13.88 -14.97 -13.30
N TYR A 526 15.09 -14.49 -12.96
CA TYR A 526 15.31 -13.09 -12.60
C TYR A 526 15.35 -12.19 -13.84
N ARG A 527 14.16 -11.94 -14.42
CA ARG A 527 14.00 -11.18 -15.66
C ARG A 527 12.63 -10.48 -15.71
N GLY A 528 12.51 -9.47 -16.56
CA GLY A 528 11.24 -8.76 -16.79
C GLY A 528 10.63 -8.22 -15.50
N GLU A 529 9.36 -8.51 -15.29
CA GLU A 529 8.58 -8.09 -14.12
C GLU A 529 9.00 -8.75 -12.79
N VAL A 530 9.75 -9.85 -12.85
CA VAL A 530 10.27 -10.51 -11.64
C VAL A 530 11.35 -9.65 -10.96
N ILE A 531 12.17 -8.92 -11.74
CA ILE A 531 13.27 -8.10 -11.21
C ILE A 531 12.77 -7.09 -10.15
N PRO A 532 11.88 -6.13 -10.47
CA PRO A 532 11.48 -5.11 -9.51
C PRO A 532 10.80 -5.70 -8.27
N VAL A 533 10.07 -6.79 -8.44
CA VAL A 533 9.37 -7.46 -7.33
C VAL A 533 10.36 -8.14 -6.38
N VAL A 534 11.30 -8.92 -6.90
CA VAL A 534 12.32 -9.59 -6.09
C VAL A 534 13.22 -8.56 -5.40
N ASP A 535 13.56 -7.48 -6.09
CA ASP A 535 14.35 -6.37 -5.54
C ASP A 535 13.62 -5.69 -4.39
N GLU A 536 12.31 -5.47 -4.50
CA GLU A 536 11.50 -4.90 -3.42
C GLU A 536 11.40 -5.86 -2.22
N VAL A 537 11.13 -7.14 -2.44
CA VAL A 537 11.06 -8.12 -1.36
C VAL A 537 12.42 -8.26 -0.66
N LEU A 538 13.51 -8.28 -1.42
CA LEU A 538 14.86 -8.30 -0.86
C LEU A 538 15.11 -7.08 0.03
N ARG A 539 14.72 -5.89 -0.41
CA ARG A 539 14.82 -4.66 0.36
C ARG A 539 13.99 -4.71 1.65
N LEU A 540 12.75 -5.19 1.58
CA LEU A 540 11.88 -5.34 2.74
C LEU A 540 12.48 -6.31 3.77
N VAL A 541 12.96 -7.48 3.32
CA VAL A 541 13.61 -8.45 4.21
C VAL A 541 14.89 -7.89 4.82
N LEU A 542 15.70 -7.16 4.05
CA LEU A 542 16.89 -6.49 4.55
C LEU A 542 16.55 -5.48 5.66
N ASN A 543 15.56 -4.62 5.43
CA ASN A 543 15.12 -3.64 6.42
C ASN A 543 14.53 -4.31 7.67
N PHE A 544 13.77 -5.41 7.49
CA PHE A 544 13.31 -6.23 8.61
C PHE A 544 14.47 -6.69 9.48
N VAL A 545 15.49 -7.29 8.89
CA VAL A 545 16.68 -7.78 9.64
C VAL A 545 17.36 -6.64 10.37
N VAL A 546 17.57 -5.51 9.71
CA VAL A 546 18.21 -4.32 10.32
C VAL A 546 17.41 -3.82 11.51
N SER A 547 16.10 -3.69 11.36
CA SER A 547 15.23 -3.20 12.44
C SER A 547 15.18 -4.17 13.63
N ARG A 548 15.19 -5.50 13.39
CA ARG A 548 15.20 -6.52 14.46
C ARG A 548 16.57 -6.63 15.12
N THR A 549 17.64 -6.42 14.37
CA THR A 549 19.00 -6.37 14.94
C THR A 549 19.20 -5.15 15.84
N ALA A 550 18.59 -4.01 15.51
CA ALA A 550 18.59 -2.80 16.34
C ALA A 550 17.49 -2.80 17.43
N GLY A 551 16.54 -3.72 17.38
CA GLY A 551 15.32 -3.72 18.21
C GLY A 551 15.58 -3.89 19.70
N GLU A 552 14.76 -3.24 20.52
CA GLU A 552 14.79 -3.31 21.99
C GLU A 552 13.85 -4.40 22.54
N SER A 553 14.14 -4.89 23.74
CA SER A 553 13.35 -5.97 24.39
C SER A 553 11.90 -5.60 24.68
N GLY A 554 11.59 -4.32 24.79
CA GLY A 554 10.23 -3.82 24.99
C GLY A 554 9.36 -3.91 23.75
N HIS A 555 9.98 -3.83 22.55
CA HIS A 555 9.26 -3.87 21.27
C HIS A 555 9.24 -5.28 20.64
N TYR A 556 10.35 -6.01 20.81
CA TYR A 556 10.49 -7.37 20.23
C TYR A 556 10.93 -8.36 21.32
N PRO A 557 10.05 -8.69 22.29
CA PRO A 557 10.42 -9.53 23.43
C PRO A 557 10.93 -10.91 23.03
N TYR A 558 10.41 -11.48 21.93
CA TYR A 558 10.80 -12.81 21.43
C TYR A 558 12.27 -12.90 21.01
N LEU A 559 12.90 -11.79 20.61
CA LEU A 559 14.34 -11.74 20.29
C LEU A 559 15.25 -11.94 21.50
N PHE A 560 14.70 -11.73 22.70
CA PHE A 560 15.40 -11.83 23.98
C PHE A 560 14.97 -13.06 24.80
N ASP A 561 13.94 -13.76 24.35
CA ASP A 561 13.42 -14.98 24.98
C ASP A 561 14.08 -16.22 24.35
N PRO A 562 14.87 -17.01 25.13
CA PRO A 562 15.50 -18.22 24.62
C PRO A 562 14.51 -19.37 24.34
N SER A 563 13.26 -19.24 24.74
CA SER A 563 12.18 -20.20 24.47
C SER A 563 11.27 -19.79 23.31
N ALA A 564 11.56 -18.65 22.65
CA ALA A 564 10.76 -18.18 21.53
C ALA A 564 10.70 -19.25 20.41
N VAL A 565 9.50 -19.45 19.91
CA VAL A 565 9.19 -20.46 18.89
C VAL A 565 9.06 -19.82 17.48
N GLU A 566 9.00 -20.65 16.47
CA GLU A 566 8.93 -20.25 15.06
C GLU A 566 7.76 -19.28 14.78
N SER A 567 6.59 -19.55 15.36
CA SER A 567 5.42 -18.68 15.17
C SER A 567 5.63 -17.22 15.60
N ALA A 568 6.52 -16.95 16.57
CA ALA A 568 6.75 -15.59 17.03
C ALA A 568 7.45 -14.71 15.98
N ILE A 569 8.48 -15.25 15.32
CA ILE A 569 9.15 -14.52 14.22
C ILE A 569 8.31 -14.56 12.94
N GLN A 570 7.55 -15.64 12.72
CA GLN A 570 6.65 -15.78 11.58
C GLN A 570 5.54 -14.72 11.62
N GLU A 571 4.90 -14.53 12.76
CA GLU A 571 3.87 -13.51 12.97
C GLU A 571 4.44 -12.09 12.82
N ASP A 572 5.62 -11.82 13.38
CA ASP A 572 6.27 -10.53 13.26
C ASP A 572 6.63 -10.20 11.81
N LEU A 573 7.24 -11.13 11.07
CA LEU A 573 7.55 -10.92 9.66
C LEU A 573 6.28 -10.81 8.81
N TYR A 574 5.26 -11.62 9.08
CA TYR A 574 3.99 -11.52 8.38
C TYR A 574 3.37 -10.13 8.54
N ASN A 575 3.27 -9.65 9.78
CA ASN A 575 2.72 -8.33 10.06
C ASN A 575 3.53 -7.21 9.37
N TYR A 576 4.87 -7.34 9.36
CA TYR A 576 5.75 -6.42 8.66
C TYR A 576 5.52 -6.41 7.14
N LEU A 577 5.41 -7.60 6.53
CA LEU A 577 5.19 -7.73 5.08
C LEU A 577 3.77 -7.34 4.68
N VAL A 578 2.76 -7.64 5.49
CA VAL A 578 1.38 -7.16 5.26
C VAL A 578 1.33 -5.64 5.30
N ALA A 579 2.03 -4.99 6.23
CA ALA A 579 2.12 -3.53 6.27
C ALA A 579 2.71 -2.93 4.99
N ALA A 580 3.67 -3.61 4.37
CA ALA A 580 4.34 -3.14 3.16
C ALA A 580 3.64 -3.57 1.85
N LEU A 581 3.11 -4.80 1.80
CA LEU A 581 2.62 -5.45 0.59
C LEU A 581 1.10 -5.73 0.60
N GLY A 582 0.42 -5.44 1.71
CA GLY A 582 -1.02 -5.70 1.86
C GLY A 582 -1.36 -7.19 1.70
N ALA A 583 -2.48 -7.48 1.05
CA ALA A 583 -2.98 -8.84 0.82
C ALA A 583 -2.10 -9.74 -0.08
N ARG A 584 -0.96 -9.24 -0.55
CA ARG A 584 0.03 -10.08 -1.26
C ARG A 584 0.71 -11.07 -0.33
N ALA A 585 0.80 -10.75 0.97
CA ALA A 585 1.37 -11.64 1.96
C ALA A 585 0.28 -12.59 2.47
N GLU A 586 0.49 -13.87 2.27
CA GLU A 586 -0.40 -14.95 2.72
C GLU A 586 0.31 -15.77 3.80
N TYR A 587 -0.42 -16.09 4.87
CA TYR A 587 0.09 -16.81 6.04
C TYR A 587 -0.27 -18.30 5.96
N GLU A 588 0.68 -19.18 6.22
CA GLU A 588 0.47 -20.65 6.32
C GLU A 588 -0.30 -21.27 5.15
N VAL A 589 0.16 -21.03 3.92
CA VAL A 589 -0.53 -21.52 2.72
C VAL A 589 -0.32 -23.02 2.55
N SER A 590 -1.42 -23.78 2.57
CA SER A 590 -1.45 -25.23 2.37
C SER A 590 -1.34 -25.62 0.88
N HIS A 591 -0.94 -26.87 0.63
CA HIS A 591 -0.86 -27.47 -0.71
C HIS A 591 0.19 -26.90 -1.66
N VAL A 592 1.24 -26.28 -1.14
CA VAL A 592 2.41 -25.86 -1.93
C VAL A 592 3.48 -26.95 -1.88
N GLY A 593 3.87 -27.50 -3.03
CA GLY A 593 4.90 -28.55 -3.10
C GLY A 593 4.63 -29.81 -2.27
N GLY A 594 3.35 -30.07 -1.93
CA GLY A 594 2.94 -31.20 -1.08
C GLY A 594 3.03 -30.94 0.43
N GLY A 595 3.27 -29.68 0.83
CA GLY A 595 3.36 -29.24 2.22
C GLY A 595 2.62 -27.94 2.49
N ARG A 596 3.02 -27.25 3.55
CA ARG A 596 2.55 -25.92 3.94
C ARG A 596 3.76 -24.99 3.98
N VAL A 597 3.70 -23.88 3.23
CA VAL A 597 4.69 -22.81 3.28
C VAL A 597 4.32 -21.81 4.36
N ASP A 598 5.30 -21.32 5.10
CA ASP A 598 5.04 -20.41 6.21
C ASP A 598 4.49 -19.06 5.75
N LEU A 599 5.12 -18.44 4.74
CA LEU A 599 4.65 -17.22 4.10
C LEU A 599 4.77 -17.32 2.58
N ARG A 600 3.75 -16.88 1.87
CA ARG A 600 3.74 -16.75 0.41
C ARG A 600 3.44 -15.31 0.03
N LEU A 601 4.26 -14.74 -0.86
CA LEU A 601 4.05 -13.42 -1.44
C LEU A 601 3.61 -13.60 -2.89
N LYS A 602 2.36 -13.26 -3.20
CA LYS A 602 1.73 -13.50 -4.50
C LYS A 602 1.78 -12.24 -5.38
N PHE A 603 2.32 -12.37 -6.59
CA PHE A 603 2.46 -11.29 -7.55
C PHE A 603 2.02 -11.76 -8.94
N GLY A 604 0.73 -11.55 -9.25
CA GLY A 604 0.20 -11.94 -10.55
C GLY A 604 0.40 -13.41 -10.86
N ASP A 605 1.29 -13.67 -11.83
CA ASP A 605 1.52 -15.00 -12.37
C ASP A 605 2.58 -15.80 -11.60
N PHE A 606 3.20 -15.24 -10.57
CA PHE A 606 4.22 -15.92 -9.77
C PHE A 606 4.10 -15.57 -8.27
N ALA A 607 4.74 -16.39 -7.45
CA ALA A 607 4.86 -16.12 -6.03
C ALA A 607 6.30 -16.29 -5.53
N ILE A 608 6.61 -15.59 -4.44
CA ILE A 608 7.86 -15.76 -3.69
C ILE A 608 7.53 -16.48 -2.39
N HIS A 609 8.25 -17.56 -2.11
CA HIS A 609 8.05 -18.36 -0.91
C HIS A 609 9.10 -18.02 0.16
N ILE A 610 8.65 -17.87 1.40
CA ILE A 610 9.50 -17.60 2.56
C ILE A 610 9.28 -18.75 3.54
N GLU A 611 10.35 -19.46 3.83
CA GLU A 611 10.39 -20.51 4.85
C GLU A 611 10.99 -19.94 6.14
N MET A 612 10.37 -20.26 7.26
CA MET A 612 10.80 -19.78 8.58
C MET A 612 11.31 -20.94 9.42
N LYS A 613 12.30 -20.68 10.27
CA LYS A 613 12.82 -21.70 11.19
C LYS A 613 13.28 -21.09 12.51
N VAL A 614 13.24 -21.89 13.55
CA VAL A 614 14.05 -21.66 14.76
C VAL A 614 15.24 -22.61 14.72
N ASP A 615 16.43 -22.07 14.94
CA ASP A 615 17.67 -22.87 14.89
C ASP A 615 18.54 -22.63 16.12
N ASP A 616 18.83 -23.72 16.81
CA ASP A 616 19.63 -23.78 18.04
C ASP A 616 21.09 -24.19 17.79
N THR A 617 21.52 -24.27 16.54
CA THR A 617 22.88 -24.70 16.22
C THR A 617 23.75 -23.53 15.83
N GLN A 618 25.07 -23.79 15.72
CA GLN A 618 26.05 -22.80 15.23
C GLN A 618 26.39 -22.98 13.75
N VAL A 619 25.81 -23.99 13.09
CA VAL A 619 26.06 -24.28 11.66
C VAL A 619 25.53 -23.13 10.80
N PRO A 620 26.31 -22.57 9.85
CA PRO A 620 25.82 -21.53 8.94
C PRO A 620 24.55 -21.94 8.22
N MET A 621 23.67 -20.98 7.92
CA MET A 621 22.39 -21.23 7.23
C MET A 621 22.62 -21.80 5.82
N SER A 622 23.69 -21.40 5.14
CA SER A 622 24.13 -21.92 3.85
C SER A 622 24.43 -23.43 3.86
N ASP A 623 24.79 -23.98 5.03
CA ASP A 623 25.18 -25.38 5.19
C ASP A 623 24.02 -26.24 5.72
N LYS A 624 22.84 -25.66 5.95
CA LYS A 624 21.61 -26.34 6.42
C LYS A 624 20.84 -27.01 5.27
N SER A 625 21.41 -28.06 4.72
CA SER A 625 20.86 -28.75 3.53
C SER A 625 19.38 -29.15 3.69
N ALA A 626 18.94 -29.53 4.88
CA ALA A 626 17.56 -29.91 5.15
C ALA A 626 16.61 -28.69 5.02
N TYR A 627 17.00 -27.52 5.55
CA TYR A 627 16.21 -26.30 5.47
C TYR A 627 16.20 -25.74 4.03
N LEU A 628 17.36 -25.74 3.38
CA LEU A 628 17.49 -25.33 1.98
C LEU A 628 16.64 -26.23 1.06
N LYS A 629 16.64 -27.55 1.31
CA LYS A 629 15.80 -28.48 0.56
C LYS A 629 14.33 -28.20 0.72
N GLN A 630 13.88 -27.88 1.94
CA GLN A 630 12.48 -27.54 2.22
C GLN A 630 12.10 -26.23 1.48
N ALA A 631 12.86 -25.16 1.64
CA ALA A 631 12.64 -23.91 0.94
C ALA A 631 12.64 -24.08 -0.60
N ALA A 632 13.56 -24.88 -1.13
CA ALA A 632 13.64 -25.20 -2.56
C ALA A 632 12.44 -25.99 -3.08
N THR A 633 11.85 -26.86 -2.24
CA THR A 633 10.71 -27.69 -2.62
C THR A 633 9.47 -26.84 -2.93
N TYR A 634 9.25 -25.78 -2.18
CA TYR A 634 8.10 -24.88 -2.40
C TYR A 634 8.21 -24.05 -3.70
N GLN A 635 9.39 -23.91 -4.26
CA GLN A 635 9.63 -23.25 -5.55
C GLN A 635 9.36 -24.15 -6.76
N GLY A 636 8.82 -25.36 -6.56
CA GLY A 636 8.67 -26.36 -7.64
C GLY A 636 7.77 -25.94 -8.79
N ASN A 637 6.74 -25.14 -8.51
CA ASN A 637 5.76 -24.65 -9.48
C ASN A 637 5.81 -23.13 -9.65
N ASP A 638 6.88 -22.47 -9.18
CA ASP A 638 6.99 -21.03 -9.14
C ASP A 638 8.41 -20.58 -9.54
N ILE A 639 8.72 -19.28 -9.40
CA ILE A 639 10.07 -18.78 -9.67
C ILE A 639 11.10 -19.44 -8.73
N ARG A 640 12.33 -19.63 -9.26
CA ARG A 640 13.43 -20.30 -8.55
C ARG A 640 14.15 -19.40 -7.53
N ILE A 641 13.45 -18.39 -7.02
CA ILE A 641 13.96 -17.44 -6.02
C ILE A 641 13.08 -17.48 -4.79
N GLY A 642 13.66 -17.59 -3.61
CA GLY A 642 12.96 -17.64 -2.34
C GLY A 642 13.83 -17.24 -1.15
N PHE A 643 13.23 -17.24 0.04
CA PHE A 643 13.87 -16.83 1.28
C PHE A 643 13.78 -17.93 2.33
N LEU A 644 14.83 -18.07 3.11
CA LEU A 644 14.90 -18.92 4.29
C LEU A 644 15.32 -18.06 5.48
N ILE A 645 14.41 -17.80 6.40
CA ILE A 645 14.64 -16.90 7.54
C ILE A 645 14.63 -17.73 8.84
N ALA A 646 15.67 -17.59 9.65
CA ALA A 646 15.76 -18.33 10.89
C ALA A 646 16.02 -17.42 12.09
N LEU A 647 15.23 -17.61 13.16
CA LEU A 647 15.52 -17.09 14.49
C LEU A 647 16.60 -17.99 15.13
N ARG A 648 17.77 -17.42 15.44
CA ARG A 648 18.96 -18.18 15.83
C ARG A 648 19.33 -17.92 17.29
N HIS A 649 18.98 -18.85 18.19
CA HIS A 649 19.18 -18.69 19.62
C HIS A 649 20.63 -18.92 20.09
N LYS A 650 21.40 -19.77 19.40
CA LYS A 650 22.74 -20.16 19.84
C LYS A 650 23.86 -19.86 18.83
N ALA A 651 23.50 -19.33 17.66
CA ALA A 651 24.49 -19.08 16.62
C ALA A 651 25.43 -17.92 16.94
N PHE A 652 24.92 -16.97 17.74
CA PHE A 652 25.67 -15.76 18.07
C PHE A 652 25.99 -15.79 19.57
N PRO A 653 27.28 -15.75 19.95
CA PRO A 653 27.67 -15.70 21.35
C PRO A 653 27.12 -14.42 22.01
N LYS A 654 26.99 -14.44 23.34
CA LYS A 654 26.59 -13.28 24.13
C LYS A 654 27.51 -12.10 23.81
N GLY A 655 26.93 -11.02 23.29
CA GLY A 655 27.67 -9.83 22.85
C GLY A 655 26.87 -8.97 21.88
N PRO A 656 27.50 -7.98 21.24
CA PRO A 656 26.83 -7.18 20.21
C PRO A 656 26.36 -8.06 19.05
N PRO A 657 25.26 -7.68 18.39
CA PRO A 657 24.77 -8.41 17.21
C PRO A 657 25.87 -8.47 16.12
N PRO A 658 25.93 -9.56 15.38
CA PRO A 658 26.91 -9.69 14.30
C PRO A 658 26.66 -8.66 13.20
N HIS A 659 27.70 -8.40 12.40
CA HIS A 659 27.60 -7.47 11.28
C HIS A 659 26.60 -7.97 10.22
N LEU A 660 25.85 -7.04 9.61
CA LEU A 660 24.77 -7.35 8.67
C LEU A 660 25.21 -8.27 7.51
N THR A 661 26.43 -8.12 7.01
CA THR A 661 26.99 -8.96 5.94
C THR A 661 27.06 -10.44 6.30
N SER A 662 27.07 -10.79 7.59
CA SER A 662 27.04 -12.17 8.06
C SER A 662 25.62 -12.68 8.35
N LEU A 663 24.62 -11.81 8.36
CA LEU A 663 23.23 -12.16 8.65
C LEU A 663 22.43 -12.52 7.40
N MET A 664 22.81 -12.01 6.23
CA MET A 664 22.12 -12.28 4.98
C MET A 664 23.11 -12.73 3.92
N GLN A 665 22.80 -13.85 3.28
CA GLN A 665 23.65 -14.43 2.25
C GLN A 665 22.80 -15.09 1.16
N HIS A 666 23.31 -15.11 -0.07
CA HIS A 666 22.73 -15.87 -1.15
C HIS A 666 23.33 -17.28 -1.17
N THR A 667 22.47 -18.28 -1.39
CA THR A 667 22.87 -19.69 -1.54
C THR A 667 22.20 -20.26 -2.79
N ALA A 668 23.00 -20.75 -3.74
CA ALA A 668 22.51 -21.57 -4.84
C ALA A 668 22.39 -23.02 -4.35
N PHE A 669 21.21 -23.63 -4.49
CA PHE A 669 20.92 -24.98 -4.03
C PHE A 669 20.53 -25.88 -5.20
N ASP A 670 21.33 -26.91 -5.43
CA ASP A 670 21.12 -27.88 -6.51
C ASP A 670 20.06 -28.91 -6.12
N ILE A 671 19.09 -29.13 -7.02
CA ILE A 671 18.13 -30.22 -6.94
C ILE A 671 18.50 -31.27 -7.98
N PRO A 672 18.69 -32.54 -7.61
CA PRO A 672 19.15 -33.57 -8.55
C PRO A 672 18.26 -33.77 -9.78
N SER A 673 16.99 -33.38 -9.71
CA SER A 673 16.01 -33.50 -10.78
C SER A 673 15.85 -32.23 -11.64
N ASP A 674 16.54 -31.13 -11.30
CA ASP A 674 16.43 -29.84 -12.01
C ASP A 674 17.84 -29.37 -12.42
N PRO A 675 18.10 -29.10 -13.71
CA PRO A 675 19.41 -28.63 -14.15
C PRO A 675 19.74 -27.20 -13.72
N VAL A 676 18.74 -26.46 -13.20
CA VAL A 676 18.89 -25.07 -12.75
C VAL A 676 18.79 -25.01 -11.23
N PRO A 677 19.77 -24.44 -10.53
CA PRO A 677 19.74 -24.34 -9.08
C PRO A 677 18.61 -23.42 -8.59
N ARG A 678 18.18 -23.64 -7.35
CA ARG A 678 17.33 -22.71 -6.62
C ARG A 678 18.15 -21.62 -5.97
N HIS A 679 17.73 -20.39 -6.09
CA HIS A 679 18.38 -19.24 -5.50
C HIS A 679 17.66 -18.86 -4.21
N ILE A 680 18.30 -19.10 -3.07
CA ILE A 680 17.71 -18.90 -1.75
C ILE A 680 18.50 -17.83 -0.99
N VAL A 681 17.83 -16.78 -0.56
CA VAL A 681 18.41 -15.83 0.39
C VAL A 681 18.27 -16.40 1.79
N THR A 682 19.37 -16.75 2.42
CA THR A 682 19.39 -17.21 3.80
C THR A 682 19.57 -16.02 4.74
N VAL A 683 18.71 -15.94 5.74
CA VAL A 683 18.62 -14.83 6.69
C VAL A 683 18.70 -15.37 8.11
N ALA A 684 19.63 -14.83 8.88
CA ALA A 684 19.79 -15.18 10.29
C ALA A 684 19.37 -13.98 11.17
N VAL A 685 18.29 -14.13 11.90
CA VAL A 685 17.83 -13.15 12.89
C VAL A 685 18.37 -13.55 14.27
N PRO A 686 19.17 -12.70 14.93
CA PRO A 686 19.73 -13.02 16.24
C PRO A 686 18.64 -13.14 17.33
N GLY A 687 18.50 -14.34 17.90
CA GLY A 687 17.65 -14.63 19.06
C GLY A 687 18.46 -14.79 20.35
N SER A 688 17.78 -14.91 21.47
CA SER A 688 18.37 -15.00 22.83
C SER A 688 19.36 -13.86 23.15
N ARG A 689 19.04 -12.66 22.67
CA ARG A 689 19.88 -11.47 22.82
C ARG A 689 19.97 -11.05 24.28
N THR A 690 21.11 -10.51 24.66
CA THR A 690 21.31 -9.82 25.94
C THR A 690 21.31 -8.31 25.71
N LYS A 691 20.84 -7.53 26.68
CA LYS A 691 20.93 -6.08 26.58
C LYS A 691 22.39 -5.64 26.59
N PRO A 692 22.79 -4.60 25.84
CA PRO A 692 24.17 -4.12 25.83
C PRO A 692 24.66 -3.75 27.26
N SER A 693 23.76 -3.25 28.12
CA SER A 693 24.06 -2.95 29.51
C SER A 693 24.47 -4.20 30.31
N ASP A 694 23.94 -5.38 30.00
CA ASP A 694 24.23 -6.62 30.71
C ASP A 694 25.62 -7.18 30.37
N SER A 695 26.20 -6.73 29.25
CA SER A 695 27.54 -7.11 28.77
C SER A 695 28.66 -6.35 29.53
N THR A 696 28.32 -5.26 30.20
CA THR A 696 29.26 -4.39 30.91
C THR A 696 29.34 -4.69 32.43
N VAL A 697 28.46 -5.54 32.92
CA VAL A 697 28.51 -6.00 34.33
C VAL A 697 29.50 -7.15 34.41
N LYS A 698 30.69 -6.89 35.02
CA LYS A 698 31.67 -7.92 35.35
C LYS A 698 31.29 -8.62 36.65
#